data_861fea9a39a5c2d036f4d5136843c440
#
_entry.id   861fea9a39a5c2d036f4d5136843c440
#
_cell.length_a   1.000
_cell.length_b   1.000
_cell.length_c   1.000
_cell.angle_alpha   90.00
_cell.angle_beta   90.00
_cell.angle_gamma   90.00
#
_symmetry.space_group_name_H-M   'P 1'
#
loop_
_entity.id
_entity.type
_entity.pdbx_description
1 polymer ?
#
loop_
_entity_poly.entity_id
_entity_poly.type
_entity_poly.pdbx_seq_one_letter_code
_entity_poly.pdbx_strand_id
1 'polypeptide(L)'
;MSKNSKTLTEKEIRRLMNSVGGKNSAMSKKGGGFSMGGCSKGGSHNDNYRRDSSNRDRSSTASRSSSGGVRSVKGSSMLSSLPKKNSAYKIEGTFSYSGRGFGFVVPDEEYASTNGDVFISPKDTAGAMTGDHVTVSVTGIGEKGSPEGIVTSVESSVKSIIGTLHVVPKNGRFDGYAYVIPDNKRAGVNVYIPDEDVQAAGAHDMEKVEVIPSGEDAFTRTRSITVRGPADMPYFDTKGKISKVFGSALTREANYSAVLYQSGIRTVFPAEVLENAEKVASAPLELGNRRDLRQKLIMTIDGASAKDLDDAVSLEKIDGGWILGVHIADVSNYVRQNTPVEEEARLRGTSVYFTDKVVPMLPEVLSNGVCSLNAHEDKYALTAEITLDEEGNRKSTRIFKSMIRSTVRGVYDEVNDIFENPDSEYREKYAPVLGMLSDMHEMYFKLAKLQEQRGVMELEDCEPIIIVDENSMPIDIIKRERGDAEKMIEQFMLQANMGVAEVLKSLGLPCLYRIHEKPSEEKIENFVTFAHNVGLNTAHAVKAEDAHELSTALMEILDEAREKGIEDSVSEMMLRSMMKAKYQAVCLPHFGLGADTYCHFTSPIRRYPDTFVHTVITTVFENTNLTELTFSTVMENIPHAVTELANVAEARGNSSTECEIVALTAERDIEDLYMTLYMQPKLGETFDVVVSSVIRSGMFVQCDNLVEGFIPALTLPGSKTNPEMMTLYYAGKKYELGTPLKAKLVDTDVPTRKITFELVTE
;
A
#
# COMPACT_ATOMS: atom_id res chain seq x y z
N MET A 1 19.69 -3.76 -45.63
CA MET A 1 20.70 -3.36 -44.63
C MET A 1 20.16 -3.79 -43.28
N SER A 2 20.62 -4.91 -42.76
CA SER A 2 20.14 -5.49 -41.51
C SER A 2 20.70 -4.66 -40.33
N LYS A 3 19.84 -4.07 -39.54
CA LYS A 3 20.21 -3.53 -38.24
C LYS A 3 20.14 -4.68 -37.22
N ASN A 4 21.30 -5.14 -36.80
CA ASN A 4 21.45 -5.99 -35.64
C ASN A 4 20.87 -5.25 -34.41
N SER A 5 19.73 -5.68 -33.93
CA SER A 5 19.31 -5.40 -32.57
C SER A 5 20.19 -6.23 -31.64
N LYS A 6 21.20 -5.62 -31.06
CA LYS A 6 21.89 -6.23 -29.93
C LYS A 6 20.95 -6.20 -28.74
N THR A 7 20.48 -7.34 -28.34
CA THR A 7 19.88 -7.54 -27.03
C THR A 7 20.98 -7.23 -26.02
N LEU A 8 20.78 -6.20 -25.22
CA LEU A 8 21.70 -5.85 -24.13
C LEU A 8 21.69 -6.97 -23.10
N THR A 9 22.84 -7.38 -22.65
CA THR A 9 22.93 -8.33 -21.54
C THR A 9 22.48 -7.63 -20.25
N GLU A 10 21.98 -8.39 -19.29
CA GLU A 10 21.55 -7.87 -17.97
C GLU A 10 22.64 -7.01 -17.31
N LYS A 11 23.91 -7.39 -17.44
CA LYS A 11 25.09 -6.63 -17.00
C LYS A 11 25.24 -5.27 -17.72
N GLU A 12 24.81 -5.15 -18.98
CA GLU A 12 24.81 -3.89 -19.72
C GLU A 12 23.64 -2.99 -19.32
N ILE A 13 22.48 -3.59 -19.00
CA ILE A 13 21.32 -2.90 -18.46
C ILE A 13 21.63 -2.33 -17.07
N ARG A 14 22.23 -3.10 -16.20
CA ARG A 14 22.71 -2.66 -14.87
C ARG A 14 23.76 -1.55 -14.96
N ARG A 15 24.66 -1.58 -15.96
CA ARG A 15 25.61 -0.50 -16.23
C ARG A 15 24.92 0.78 -16.71
N LEU A 16 23.89 0.68 -17.53
CA LEU A 16 23.07 1.82 -17.95
C LEU A 16 22.33 2.43 -16.77
N MET A 17 21.73 1.62 -15.88
CA MET A 17 21.08 2.08 -14.66
C MET A 17 22.05 2.82 -13.72
N ASN A 18 23.30 2.37 -13.62
CA ASN A 18 24.34 3.02 -12.81
C ASN A 18 24.95 4.25 -13.47
N SER A 19 24.84 4.40 -14.79
CA SER A 19 25.40 5.52 -15.55
C SER A 19 24.42 6.70 -15.71
N VAL A 20 23.13 6.43 -15.66
CA VAL A 20 22.06 7.43 -15.66
C VAL A 20 21.78 7.81 -14.21
N GLY A 21 22.49 8.78 -13.70
CA GLY A 21 22.51 9.23 -12.32
C GLY A 21 21.20 9.10 -11.56
N GLY A 22 21.12 8.08 -10.74
CA GLY A 22 20.37 7.95 -9.53
C GLY A 22 18.88 8.32 -9.54
N LYS A 23 18.07 7.58 -10.24
CA LYS A 23 16.63 7.83 -10.18
C LYS A 23 15.78 6.56 -10.01
N ASN A 24 16.35 5.46 -9.60
CA ASN A 24 15.52 4.30 -9.33
C ASN A 24 15.24 4.19 -7.84
N SER A 25 14.00 4.38 -7.52
CA SER A 25 13.42 4.14 -6.21
C SER A 25 13.33 2.65 -5.84
N ALA A 26 14.18 1.84 -6.42
CA ALA A 26 14.29 0.43 -6.06
C ALA A 26 14.73 0.22 -4.61
N MET A 27 14.59 1.27 -3.77
CA MET A 27 14.89 1.16 -2.37
C MET A 27 13.66 0.93 -1.55
N SER A 28 13.68 -0.26 -1.12
CA SER A 28 13.21 -0.68 0.17
C SER A 28 11.81 -0.20 0.52
N LYS A 29 10.87 -0.86 0.02
CA LYS A 29 9.70 -1.23 0.81
C LYS A 29 10.17 -2.19 1.93
N LYS A 30 11.25 -1.80 2.63
CA LYS A 30 11.69 -2.46 3.85
C LYS A 30 10.70 -2.12 4.95
N GLY A 31 9.95 -3.03 5.31
CA GLY A 31 9.03 -2.94 6.42
C GLY A 31 7.66 -3.41 5.99
N GLY A 32 7.36 -4.58 6.35
CA GLY A 32 6.14 -5.33 6.35
C GLY A 32 4.81 -4.59 6.25
N GLY A 33 4.68 -3.73 5.28
CA GLY A 33 3.41 -3.21 4.89
C GLY A 33 2.99 -3.99 3.67
N PHE A 34 2.15 -4.97 3.83
CA PHE A 34 1.48 -5.56 2.70
C PHE A 34 0.75 -4.45 1.96
N SER A 35 1.38 -3.96 0.89
CA SER A 35 0.70 -3.10 -0.06
C SER A 35 -0.33 -3.96 -0.77
N MET A 36 -1.56 -3.88 -0.31
CA MET A 36 -2.64 -4.43 -1.12
C MET A 36 -2.70 -3.65 -2.41
N GLY A 37 -2.40 -4.33 -3.51
CA GLY A 37 -2.83 -3.92 -4.82
C GLY A 37 -4.33 -3.74 -4.83
N GLY A 38 -4.77 -2.54 -4.51
CA GLY A 38 -6.17 -2.19 -4.51
C GLY A 38 -6.69 -2.10 -5.93
N CYS A 39 -6.95 -3.22 -6.55
CA CYS A 39 -8.03 -3.24 -7.50
C CYS A 39 -9.32 -3.49 -6.72
N SER A 40 -9.82 -2.40 -6.16
CA SER A 40 -11.15 -2.39 -5.58
C SER A 40 -12.15 -2.59 -6.70
N LYS A 41 -12.65 -3.76 -6.87
CA LYS A 41 -13.85 -3.97 -7.66
C LYS A 41 -14.91 -4.67 -6.83
N GLY A 42 -15.87 -3.85 -6.60
CA GLY A 42 -17.28 -4.04 -6.52
C GLY A 42 -17.77 -5.38 -6.00
N GLY A 43 -18.44 -5.24 -4.88
CA GLY A 43 -19.21 -6.27 -4.21
C GLY A 43 -20.03 -7.16 -5.13
N SER A 44 -20.00 -8.40 -4.77
CA SER A 44 -20.90 -9.41 -5.26
C SER A 44 -22.34 -9.03 -4.95
N HIS A 45 -23.15 -8.96 -5.96
CA HIS A 45 -24.61 -9.09 -5.80
C HIS A 45 -25.11 -10.16 -6.75
N ASN A 46 -25.59 -11.22 -6.13
CA ASN A 46 -26.45 -12.23 -6.73
C ASN A 46 -27.71 -11.59 -7.29
N ASP A 47 -27.91 -11.68 -8.57
CA ASP A 47 -29.22 -11.60 -9.19
C ASP A 47 -29.61 -12.95 -9.77
N ASN A 48 -30.40 -13.67 -8.97
CA ASN A 48 -31.19 -14.76 -9.47
C ASN A 48 -32.44 -14.19 -10.16
N TYR A 49 -32.48 -14.29 -11.47
CA TYR A 49 -33.70 -14.10 -12.24
C TYR A 49 -34.50 -15.41 -12.28
N ARG A 50 -35.75 -15.24 -11.84
CA ARG A 50 -36.85 -16.24 -11.83
C ARG A 50 -37.21 -16.70 -13.24
N ARG A 51 -37.65 -17.93 -13.34
CA ARG A 51 -38.90 -18.27 -14.08
C ARG A 51 -39.63 -19.42 -13.41
N ASP A 52 -40.84 -19.08 -13.01
CA ASP A 52 -42.13 -19.78 -13.01
C ASP A 52 -42.18 -21.26 -13.39
N SER A 53 -42.83 -22.09 -12.57
CA SER A 53 -44.24 -22.36 -12.71
C SER A 53 -44.75 -23.50 -11.81
N SER A 54 -45.91 -23.23 -11.23
CA SER A 54 -47.07 -24.10 -10.94
C SER A 54 -47.01 -25.17 -9.86
N ASN A 55 -47.82 -24.85 -8.84
CA ASN A 55 -48.85 -25.64 -8.18
C ASN A 55 -48.68 -27.15 -7.94
N ARG A 56 -48.77 -27.56 -6.71
CA ARG A 56 -49.94 -28.30 -6.17
C ARG A 56 -49.83 -28.69 -4.70
N ASP A 57 -50.95 -28.44 -4.03
CA ASP A 57 -51.36 -28.84 -2.69
C ASP A 57 -50.99 -30.25 -2.22
N ARG A 58 -50.74 -30.41 -0.93
CA ARG A 58 -51.58 -31.12 0.07
C ARG A 58 -50.86 -31.51 1.35
N SER A 59 -51.32 -30.90 2.39
CA SER A 59 -51.88 -31.44 3.64
C SER A 59 -51.13 -32.51 4.47
N SER A 60 -51.04 -32.15 5.74
CA SER A 60 -51.26 -32.94 6.97
C SER A 60 -50.13 -33.90 7.39
N THR A 61 -49.70 -33.95 8.59
CA THR A 61 -50.27 -34.14 9.91
C THR A 61 -49.16 -34.36 10.93
N ALA A 62 -49.47 -34.02 12.14
CA ALA A 62 -48.68 -34.09 13.36
C ALA A 62 -48.20 -35.48 13.77
N SER A 63 -47.06 -35.55 14.49
CA SER A 63 -47.06 -36.30 15.76
C SER A 63 -45.85 -35.98 16.65
N ARG A 64 -46.15 -36.00 17.93
CA ARG A 64 -45.32 -35.73 19.10
C ARG A 64 -44.30 -36.85 19.40
N SER A 65 -43.17 -36.47 20.03
CA SER A 65 -42.75 -36.94 21.38
C SER A 65 -41.31 -36.51 21.65
N SER A 66 -41.06 -35.70 22.61
CA SER A 66 -40.67 -35.89 24.02
C SER A 66 -39.18 -36.13 24.27
N SER A 67 -38.63 -35.17 25.00
CA SER A 67 -37.77 -35.24 26.17
C SER A 67 -36.25 -35.27 26.02
N GLY A 68 -35.61 -34.30 26.69
CA GLY A 68 -34.19 -34.31 27.03
C GLY A 68 -33.64 -32.90 27.29
N GLY A 69 -33.85 -32.37 28.51
CA GLY A 69 -33.40 -31.05 28.86
C GLY A 69 -31.88 -30.97 29.14
N VAL A 70 -31.25 -29.92 28.67
CA VAL A 70 -30.02 -29.37 29.25
C VAL A 70 -30.21 -27.86 29.43
N ARG A 71 -29.86 -27.37 30.62
CA ARG A 71 -30.06 -26.03 31.10
C ARG A 71 -29.30 -25.02 30.25
N SER A 72 -29.99 -24.06 29.65
CA SER A 72 -29.41 -22.85 29.08
C SER A 72 -29.18 -21.85 30.21
N VAL A 73 -27.95 -21.33 30.28
CA VAL A 73 -27.61 -20.13 31.05
C VAL A 73 -28.17 -18.94 30.29
N LYS A 74 -29.00 -18.15 30.96
CA LYS A 74 -29.57 -16.90 30.43
C LYS A 74 -28.45 -15.86 30.25
N GLY A 75 -28.03 -15.66 28.99
CA GLY A 75 -27.44 -14.40 28.56
C GLY A 75 -28.55 -13.38 28.38
N SER A 76 -28.48 -12.27 29.08
CA SER A 76 -29.47 -11.18 29.03
C SER A 76 -29.51 -10.56 27.64
N SER A 77 -30.69 -10.59 27.05
CA SER A 77 -31.02 -9.94 25.79
C SER A 77 -30.89 -8.41 25.89
N MET A 78 -29.90 -7.85 25.23
CA MET A 78 -29.92 -6.45 24.78
C MET A 78 -30.58 -6.34 23.38
N LEU A 79 -31.73 -6.93 23.20
CA LEU A 79 -32.52 -6.87 21.96
C LEU A 79 -33.78 -6.03 22.12
N SER A 80 -33.71 -4.90 22.83
CA SER A 80 -34.90 -4.06 23.09
C SER A 80 -34.80 -2.60 22.65
N SER A 81 -33.87 -2.23 21.74
CA SER A 81 -33.77 -0.86 21.23
C SER A 81 -33.79 -0.72 19.70
N LEU A 82 -34.19 -1.73 18.95
CA LEU A 82 -34.48 -1.52 17.53
C LEU A 82 -35.83 -0.81 17.39
N PRO A 83 -35.89 0.33 16.66
CA PRO A 83 -37.15 1.01 16.40
C PRO A 83 -38.09 0.10 15.63
N LYS A 84 -39.35 0.15 16.01
CA LYS A 84 -40.42 -0.60 15.33
C LYS A 84 -40.45 -0.23 13.85
N LYS A 85 -40.75 -1.20 13.00
CA LYS A 85 -40.76 -1.30 11.54
C LYS A 85 -41.31 -0.09 10.73
N ASN A 86 -41.45 1.13 11.25
CA ASN A 86 -41.94 2.29 10.51
C ASN A 86 -41.56 3.68 11.10
N SER A 87 -40.45 3.82 11.81
CA SER A 87 -39.94 5.14 12.15
C SER A 87 -38.68 5.44 11.38
N ALA A 88 -38.70 6.38 10.44
CA ALA A 88 -37.51 6.91 9.82
C ALA A 88 -36.60 7.53 10.90
N TYR A 89 -35.34 7.12 10.95
CA TYR A 89 -34.32 7.72 11.82
C TYR A 89 -33.18 8.26 10.94
N LYS A 90 -32.50 9.28 11.45
CA LYS A 90 -31.39 9.89 10.72
C LYS A 90 -30.07 9.30 11.18
N ILE A 91 -29.17 9.13 10.26
CA ILE A 91 -27.75 8.80 10.48
C ILE A 91 -26.88 9.73 9.65
N GLU A 92 -25.65 9.87 10.06
CA GLU A 92 -24.58 10.52 9.31
C GLU A 92 -23.56 9.47 8.90
N GLY A 93 -22.87 9.71 7.77
CA GLY A 93 -21.89 8.77 7.26
C GLY A 93 -21.34 9.18 5.90
N THR A 94 -20.39 8.37 5.41
CA THR A 94 -19.71 8.61 4.15
C THR A 94 -20.39 7.88 3.00
N PHE A 95 -20.75 8.62 1.94
CA PHE A 95 -21.39 8.07 0.75
C PHE A 95 -20.37 7.42 -0.18
N SER A 96 -20.73 6.27 -0.74
CA SER A 96 -19.94 5.53 -1.76
C SER A 96 -20.85 5.15 -2.92
N TYR A 97 -20.47 5.54 -4.13
CA TYR A 97 -21.22 5.27 -5.37
C TYR A 97 -20.82 3.93 -5.99
N SER A 98 -21.80 3.16 -6.47
CA SER A 98 -21.57 1.81 -7.02
C SER A 98 -21.21 1.76 -8.51
N GLY A 99 -21.19 2.89 -9.22
CA GLY A 99 -21.03 2.93 -10.67
C GLY A 99 -22.26 2.46 -11.47
N ARG A 100 -23.34 2.03 -10.81
CA ARG A 100 -24.61 1.60 -11.45
C ARG A 100 -25.78 2.54 -11.14
N GLY A 101 -25.49 3.73 -10.68
CA GLY A 101 -26.48 4.75 -10.34
C GLY A 101 -27.01 4.70 -8.91
N PHE A 102 -26.69 3.69 -8.11
CA PHE A 102 -27.04 3.62 -6.69
C PHE A 102 -25.79 3.75 -5.82
N GLY A 103 -25.94 4.01 -4.54
CA GLY A 103 -24.83 4.10 -3.61
C GLY A 103 -25.11 3.43 -2.28
N PHE A 104 -24.10 3.49 -1.41
CA PHE A 104 -24.15 3.05 -0.02
C PHE A 104 -23.63 4.17 0.87
N VAL A 105 -24.13 4.26 2.08
CA VAL A 105 -23.58 5.12 3.11
C VAL A 105 -23.03 4.24 4.22
N VAL A 106 -21.74 4.39 4.47
CA VAL A 106 -21.05 3.78 5.62
C VAL A 106 -21.33 4.70 6.80
N PRO A 107 -22.12 4.26 7.81
CA PRO A 107 -22.43 5.07 8.97
C PRO A 107 -21.18 5.41 9.78
N ASP A 108 -21.16 6.59 10.39
CA ASP A 108 -20.13 6.97 11.35
C ASP A 108 -20.19 6.10 12.61
N GLU A 109 -19.11 6.06 13.39
CA GLU A 109 -18.98 5.20 14.58
C GLU A 109 -20.13 5.38 15.59
N GLU A 110 -20.67 6.58 15.70
CA GLU A 110 -21.82 6.88 16.58
C GLU A 110 -23.09 6.09 16.17
N TYR A 111 -23.18 5.69 14.90
CA TYR A 111 -24.29 4.95 14.30
C TYR A 111 -23.96 3.49 14.00
N ALA A 112 -22.84 2.96 14.50
CA ALA A 112 -22.37 1.59 14.27
C ALA A 112 -23.35 0.48 14.67
N SER A 113 -24.45 0.85 15.38
CA SER A 113 -25.57 -0.07 15.70
C SER A 113 -26.53 -0.30 14.52
N THR A 114 -26.38 0.41 13.41
CA THR A 114 -27.10 0.11 12.16
C THR A 114 -26.47 -1.11 11.52
N ASN A 115 -27.25 -2.14 11.26
CA ASN A 115 -26.77 -3.40 10.69
C ASN A 115 -26.17 -3.22 9.27
N GLY A 116 -24.95 -2.66 9.17
CA GLY A 116 -24.20 -2.47 7.93
C GLY A 116 -24.52 -1.20 7.15
N ASP A 117 -23.96 -1.10 5.94
CA ASP A 117 -24.08 0.05 5.05
C ASP A 117 -25.52 0.28 4.60
N VAL A 118 -25.93 1.56 4.55
CA VAL A 118 -27.29 1.94 4.13
C VAL A 118 -27.34 2.04 2.62
N PHE A 119 -28.19 1.23 1.98
CA PHE A 119 -28.41 1.29 0.54
C PHE A 119 -29.20 2.55 0.15
N ILE A 120 -28.69 3.27 -0.88
CA ILE A 120 -29.30 4.48 -1.43
C ILE A 120 -29.65 4.23 -2.90
N SER A 121 -30.93 4.35 -3.23
CA SER A 121 -31.38 4.14 -4.60
C SER A 121 -30.95 5.28 -5.53
N PRO A 122 -30.87 5.06 -6.87
CA PRO A 122 -30.41 6.11 -7.81
C PRO A 122 -31.14 7.45 -7.73
N LYS A 123 -32.42 7.42 -7.37
CA LYS A 123 -33.27 8.63 -7.27
C LYS A 123 -33.13 9.34 -5.91
N ASP A 124 -32.48 8.70 -4.94
CA ASP A 124 -32.47 9.12 -3.54
C ASP A 124 -31.05 9.55 -3.09
N THR A 125 -30.09 9.65 -4.02
CA THR A 125 -28.68 10.02 -3.74
C THR A 125 -28.49 11.50 -3.43
N ALA A 126 -29.46 12.35 -3.74
CA ALA A 126 -29.38 13.82 -3.62
C ALA A 126 -28.13 14.44 -4.26
N GLY A 127 -27.52 13.76 -5.27
CA GLY A 127 -26.30 14.22 -5.93
C GLY A 127 -25.02 13.95 -5.17
N ALA A 128 -25.07 13.20 -4.08
CA ALA A 128 -23.89 12.81 -3.32
C ALA A 128 -22.90 12.02 -4.21
N MET A 129 -21.63 12.34 -4.04
CA MET A 129 -20.50 11.69 -4.72
C MET A 129 -19.71 10.83 -3.72
N THR A 130 -18.97 9.87 -4.23
CA THR A 130 -18.10 9.03 -3.37
C THR A 130 -17.15 9.89 -2.55
N GLY A 131 -17.18 9.73 -1.23
CA GLY A 131 -16.40 10.49 -0.27
C GLY A 131 -17.15 11.68 0.37
N ASP A 132 -18.38 12.00 -0.08
CA ASP A 132 -19.19 13.01 0.58
C ASP A 132 -19.68 12.50 1.95
N HIS A 133 -19.60 13.37 2.95
CA HIS A 133 -20.28 13.17 4.23
C HIS A 133 -21.73 13.60 4.10
N VAL A 134 -22.65 12.71 4.44
CA VAL A 134 -24.08 12.89 4.17
C VAL A 134 -24.93 12.53 5.37
N THR A 135 -26.07 13.25 5.52
CA THR A 135 -27.13 12.82 6.41
C THR A 135 -28.14 11.99 5.64
N VAL A 136 -28.46 10.81 6.16
CA VAL A 136 -29.41 9.86 5.56
C VAL A 136 -30.62 9.67 6.46
N SER A 137 -31.82 9.75 5.89
CA SER A 137 -33.04 9.25 6.54
C SER A 137 -33.22 7.78 6.18
N VAL A 138 -32.98 6.87 7.14
CA VAL A 138 -33.22 5.44 6.95
C VAL A 138 -34.71 5.19 6.95
N THR A 139 -35.23 4.65 5.84
CA THR A 139 -36.68 4.48 5.59
C THR A 139 -37.18 3.07 5.83
N GLY A 140 -36.28 2.08 5.85
CA GLY A 140 -36.68 0.69 6.05
C GLY A 140 -35.50 -0.28 5.94
N ILE A 141 -35.84 -1.56 5.90
CA ILE A 141 -34.90 -2.65 5.64
C ILE A 141 -35.35 -3.31 4.34
N GLY A 142 -34.44 -3.36 3.37
CA GLY A 142 -34.68 -3.97 2.07
C GLY A 142 -34.90 -5.49 2.12
N GLU A 143 -35.28 -6.07 0.99
CA GLU A 143 -35.57 -7.52 0.86
C GLU A 143 -34.36 -8.40 1.24
N LYS A 144 -33.14 -7.88 1.17
CA LYS A 144 -31.90 -8.56 1.52
C LYS A 144 -31.44 -8.35 2.96
N GLY A 145 -32.21 -7.65 3.78
CA GLY A 145 -31.88 -7.38 5.18
C GLY A 145 -30.99 -6.16 5.42
N SER A 146 -30.51 -5.47 4.37
CA SER A 146 -29.74 -4.23 4.47
C SER A 146 -30.65 -3.03 4.69
N PRO A 147 -30.26 -2.04 5.51
CA PRO A 147 -31.01 -0.79 5.65
C PRO A 147 -31.10 -0.03 4.32
N GLU A 148 -32.23 0.60 4.05
CA GLU A 148 -32.45 1.46 2.88
C GLU A 148 -32.75 2.88 3.35
N GLY A 149 -32.21 3.90 2.65
CA GLY A 149 -32.34 5.28 3.04
C GLY A 149 -32.39 6.25 1.87
N ILE A 150 -32.63 7.52 2.23
CA ILE A 150 -32.65 8.67 1.33
C ILE A 150 -31.66 9.70 1.87
N VAL A 151 -30.72 10.15 1.06
CA VAL A 151 -29.83 11.26 1.41
C VAL A 151 -30.66 12.52 1.54
N THR A 152 -30.61 13.16 2.71
CA THR A 152 -31.39 14.36 3.01
C THR A 152 -30.57 15.64 2.94
N SER A 153 -29.25 15.54 3.22
CA SER A 153 -28.29 16.63 3.03
C SER A 153 -26.90 16.06 2.71
N VAL A 154 -26.12 16.83 1.96
CA VAL A 154 -24.69 16.63 1.74
C VAL A 154 -23.98 17.69 2.56
N GLU A 155 -23.25 17.28 3.62
CA GLU A 155 -22.68 18.21 4.60
C GLU A 155 -21.25 18.63 4.28
N SER A 156 -20.49 17.73 3.66
CA SER A 156 -19.23 18.07 3.04
C SER A 156 -19.21 17.49 1.65
N SER A 157 -18.85 18.29 0.66
CA SER A 157 -18.73 17.85 -0.72
C SER A 157 -17.28 17.58 -1.08
N VAL A 158 -17.06 16.65 -2.00
CA VAL A 158 -15.78 16.49 -2.69
C VAL A 158 -15.38 17.86 -3.23
N LYS A 159 -14.26 18.41 -2.74
CA LYS A 159 -13.82 19.78 -3.04
C LYS A 159 -13.46 19.94 -4.52
N SER A 160 -12.91 18.92 -5.14
CA SER A 160 -12.55 18.92 -6.57
C SER A 160 -12.49 17.51 -7.15
N ILE A 161 -12.63 17.43 -8.47
CA ILE A 161 -12.53 16.20 -9.27
C ILE A 161 -11.46 16.41 -10.34
N ILE A 162 -10.54 15.47 -10.46
CA ILE A 162 -9.59 15.43 -11.57
C ILE A 162 -10.08 14.44 -12.63
N GLY A 163 -9.97 14.84 -13.87
CA GLY A 163 -10.38 14.00 -15.00
C GLY A 163 -9.96 14.56 -16.35
N THR A 164 -10.44 13.94 -17.41
CA THR A 164 -10.17 14.33 -18.79
C THR A 164 -11.35 15.10 -19.34
N LEU A 165 -11.09 16.31 -19.86
CA LEU A 165 -12.08 17.15 -20.51
C LEU A 165 -12.36 16.62 -21.92
N HIS A 166 -13.62 16.46 -22.24
CA HIS A 166 -14.11 16.14 -23.59
C HIS A 166 -14.97 17.29 -24.10
N VAL A 167 -14.61 17.83 -25.25
CA VAL A 167 -15.34 18.91 -25.91
C VAL A 167 -16.00 18.37 -27.16
N VAL A 168 -17.33 18.28 -27.17
CA VAL A 168 -18.11 17.88 -28.34
C VAL A 168 -18.46 19.12 -29.13
N PRO A 169 -17.93 19.29 -30.35
CA PRO A 169 -18.12 20.51 -31.13
C PRO A 169 -19.55 20.65 -31.61
N LYS A 170 -20.01 21.91 -31.78
CA LYS A 170 -21.28 22.25 -32.34
C LYS A 170 -21.36 21.79 -33.79
N ASN A 171 -22.33 20.98 -34.12
CA ASN A 171 -22.57 20.56 -35.51
C ASN A 171 -24.03 20.78 -35.87
N GLY A 172 -24.35 21.70 -36.74
CA GLY A 172 -25.63 22.13 -37.33
C GLY A 172 -26.98 21.58 -36.84
N ARG A 173 -27.03 20.54 -36.03
CA ARG A 173 -28.22 19.93 -35.42
C ARG A 173 -28.15 19.84 -33.88
N PHE A 174 -26.97 19.96 -33.33
CA PHE A 174 -26.76 19.84 -31.90
C PHE A 174 -25.92 21.02 -31.38
N ASP A 175 -26.32 21.63 -30.30
CA ASP A 175 -25.46 22.55 -29.56
C ASP A 175 -24.30 21.75 -28.98
N GLY A 176 -23.07 22.28 -29.15
CA GLY A 176 -21.88 21.67 -28.55
C GLY A 176 -22.00 21.60 -27.02
N TYR A 177 -21.26 20.71 -26.40
CA TYR A 177 -21.19 20.59 -24.96
C TYR A 177 -19.82 20.08 -24.54
N ALA A 178 -19.42 20.39 -23.31
CA ALA A 178 -18.19 19.87 -22.74
C ALA A 178 -18.49 19.11 -21.43
N TYR A 179 -17.69 18.11 -21.13
CA TYR A 179 -17.81 17.32 -19.91
C TYR A 179 -16.46 16.75 -19.49
N VAL A 180 -16.32 16.45 -18.23
CA VAL A 180 -15.15 15.80 -17.67
C VAL A 180 -15.49 14.37 -17.25
N ILE A 181 -14.69 13.42 -17.72
CA ILE A 181 -14.69 12.05 -17.23
C ILE A 181 -13.68 11.97 -16.09
N PRO A 182 -14.10 11.69 -14.83
CA PRO A 182 -13.20 11.56 -13.71
C PRO A 182 -12.22 10.40 -13.88
N ASP A 183 -10.97 10.59 -13.46
CA ASP A 183 -9.96 9.53 -13.39
C ASP A 183 -10.39 8.45 -12.39
N ASN A 184 -10.94 8.88 -11.27
CA ASN A 184 -11.54 7.99 -10.30
C ASN A 184 -12.97 7.61 -10.74
N LYS A 185 -13.11 6.41 -11.31
CA LYS A 185 -14.42 5.86 -11.71
C LYS A 185 -15.42 5.68 -10.59
N ARG A 186 -14.97 5.70 -9.33
CA ARG A 186 -15.86 5.68 -8.18
C ARG A 186 -16.54 7.02 -7.95
N ALA A 187 -16.07 8.10 -8.58
CA ALA A 187 -16.82 9.37 -8.59
C ALA A 187 -18.24 9.16 -9.16
N GLY A 188 -18.38 8.18 -10.08
CA GLY A 188 -19.68 7.65 -10.51
C GLY A 188 -20.43 8.55 -11.47
N VAL A 189 -19.95 9.77 -11.72
CA VAL A 189 -20.65 10.80 -12.48
C VAL A 189 -19.69 11.51 -13.43
N ASN A 190 -20.14 11.77 -14.66
CA ASN A 190 -19.47 12.69 -15.56
C ASN A 190 -19.92 14.10 -15.23
N VAL A 191 -18.99 15.06 -15.21
CA VAL A 191 -19.26 16.43 -14.83
C VAL A 191 -19.48 17.30 -16.09
N TYR A 192 -20.65 17.88 -16.24
CA TYR A 192 -20.93 18.85 -17.30
C TYR A 192 -20.18 20.17 -17.06
N ILE A 193 -19.52 20.71 -18.09
CA ILE A 193 -18.82 21.99 -18.03
C ILE A 193 -19.46 22.96 -19.03
N PRO A 194 -19.93 24.15 -18.58
CA PRO A 194 -20.42 25.16 -19.48
C PRO A 194 -19.35 25.69 -20.43
N ASP A 195 -19.72 26.02 -21.65
CA ASP A 195 -18.79 26.57 -22.66
C ASP A 195 -18.06 27.83 -22.16
N GLU A 196 -18.73 28.67 -21.36
CA GLU A 196 -18.14 29.85 -20.75
C GLU A 196 -17.01 29.53 -19.78
N ASP A 197 -17.13 28.41 -19.02
CA ASP A 197 -16.10 27.97 -18.06
C ASP A 197 -14.93 27.30 -18.81
N VAL A 198 -15.18 26.59 -19.90
CA VAL A 198 -14.13 26.05 -20.79
C VAL A 198 -13.31 27.18 -21.39
N GLN A 199 -13.98 28.21 -21.93
CA GLN A 199 -13.31 29.37 -22.51
C GLN A 199 -12.55 30.21 -21.46
N ALA A 200 -13.13 30.41 -20.29
CA ALA A 200 -12.51 31.17 -19.20
C ALA A 200 -11.24 30.47 -18.67
N ALA A 201 -11.23 29.13 -18.66
CA ALA A 201 -10.06 28.33 -18.31
C ALA A 201 -9.02 28.23 -19.42
N GLY A 202 -9.36 28.60 -20.67
CA GLY A 202 -8.52 28.35 -21.84
C GLY A 202 -8.27 26.88 -22.11
N ALA A 203 -9.22 26.01 -21.71
CA ALA A 203 -9.07 24.57 -21.80
C ALA A 203 -9.53 24.02 -23.16
N HIS A 204 -8.95 22.91 -23.56
CA HIS A 204 -9.19 22.27 -24.85
C HIS A 204 -9.60 20.81 -24.68
N ASP A 205 -10.08 20.21 -25.77
CA ASP A 205 -10.42 18.78 -25.79
C ASP A 205 -9.21 17.91 -25.46
N MET A 206 -9.47 16.83 -24.73
CA MET A 206 -8.44 15.88 -24.26
C MET A 206 -7.39 16.50 -23.35
N GLU A 207 -7.75 17.52 -22.56
CA GLU A 207 -6.89 18.02 -21.48
C GLU A 207 -7.27 17.44 -20.13
N LYS A 208 -6.25 17.22 -19.30
CA LYS A 208 -6.38 16.85 -17.89
C LYS A 208 -6.71 18.10 -17.11
N VAL A 209 -7.80 18.08 -16.36
CA VAL A 209 -8.32 19.23 -15.63
C VAL A 209 -8.76 18.87 -14.22
N GLU A 210 -8.68 19.85 -13.33
CA GLU A 210 -9.40 19.85 -12.07
C GLU A 210 -10.71 20.60 -12.21
N VAL A 211 -11.78 20.04 -11.70
CA VAL A 211 -13.12 20.62 -11.70
C VAL A 211 -13.64 20.73 -10.30
N ILE A 212 -14.18 21.91 -9.96
CA ILE A 212 -14.93 22.14 -8.73
C ILE A 212 -16.42 21.98 -9.06
N PRO A 213 -17.10 20.99 -8.45
CA PRO A 213 -18.54 20.86 -8.61
C PRO A 213 -19.25 22.13 -8.13
N SER A 214 -20.18 22.64 -8.91
CA SER A 214 -20.94 23.83 -8.52
C SER A 214 -22.23 23.42 -7.80
N GLY A 215 -22.22 23.49 -6.49
CA GLY A 215 -23.28 23.49 -5.49
C GLY A 215 -24.71 23.02 -5.80
N GLU A 216 -25.61 23.15 -4.83
CA GLU A 216 -27.03 22.71 -4.84
C GLU A 216 -27.84 23.15 -6.06
N ASP A 217 -27.55 24.31 -6.64
CA ASP A 217 -28.25 24.84 -7.83
C ASP A 217 -27.99 24.03 -9.12
N ALA A 218 -26.89 23.30 -9.21
CA ALA A 218 -26.59 22.47 -10.36
C ALA A 218 -27.47 21.20 -10.40
N PHE A 219 -27.80 20.67 -9.24
CA PHE A 219 -28.59 19.46 -9.09
C PHE A 219 -30.06 19.64 -9.50
N THR A 220 -30.66 20.78 -9.15
CA THR A 220 -32.06 21.12 -9.52
C THR A 220 -32.22 21.44 -10.98
N ARG A 221 -31.20 21.95 -11.66
CA ARG A 221 -31.25 22.29 -13.09
C ARG A 221 -30.95 21.12 -14.01
N THR A 222 -30.08 20.17 -13.61
CA THR A 222 -29.74 18.98 -14.41
C THR A 222 -30.90 18.00 -14.56
N ARG A 223 -31.86 17.96 -13.64
CA ARG A 223 -33.10 17.18 -13.86
C ARG A 223 -33.94 17.64 -15.04
N SER A 224 -33.75 18.85 -15.52
CA SER A 224 -34.47 19.40 -16.69
C SER A 224 -33.72 19.29 -18.00
N ILE A 225 -32.44 18.98 -17.99
CA ILE A 225 -31.67 18.70 -19.21
C ILE A 225 -31.71 17.19 -19.48
N THR A 226 -32.89 16.67 -19.77
CA THR A 226 -33.01 15.42 -20.47
C THR A 226 -32.66 15.75 -21.95
N VAL A 227 -31.36 15.81 -22.22
CA VAL A 227 -30.89 15.85 -23.61
C VAL A 227 -31.19 14.48 -24.18
N ARG A 228 -32.31 14.36 -24.91
CA ARG A 228 -32.56 13.22 -25.77
C ARG A 228 -31.58 13.32 -26.97
N GLY A 229 -30.33 12.93 -26.66
CA GLY A 229 -29.31 12.72 -27.67
C GLY A 229 -29.40 11.30 -28.25
N PRO A 230 -28.58 10.99 -29.29
CA PRO A 230 -28.39 9.62 -29.74
C PRO A 230 -27.97 8.71 -28.56
N ALA A 231 -28.22 7.40 -28.69
CA ALA A 231 -28.07 6.40 -27.64
C ALA A 231 -26.68 6.33 -26.94
N ASP A 232 -25.71 7.08 -27.40
CA ASP A 232 -24.30 7.09 -26.96
C ASP A 232 -23.92 8.33 -26.13
N MET A 233 -24.86 9.18 -25.72
CA MET A 233 -24.53 10.35 -24.89
C MET A 233 -24.36 9.96 -23.43
N PRO A 234 -23.23 10.34 -22.78
CA PRO A 234 -23.04 10.12 -21.35
C PRO A 234 -24.10 10.93 -20.55
N TYR A 235 -24.55 10.33 -19.47
CA TYR A 235 -25.46 10.98 -18.53
C TYR A 235 -24.68 11.91 -17.62
N PHE A 236 -25.18 13.14 -17.41
CA PHE A 236 -24.53 14.13 -16.55
C PHE A 236 -25.40 14.37 -15.32
N ASP A 237 -24.86 14.04 -14.15
CA ASP A 237 -25.54 14.25 -12.85
C ASP A 237 -25.12 15.56 -12.18
N THR A 238 -24.00 16.14 -12.57
CA THR A 238 -23.36 17.28 -11.89
C THR A 238 -22.82 18.28 -12.90
N LYS A 239 -22.95 19.58 -12.55
CA LYS A 239 -22.29 20.68 -13.25
C LYS A 239 -21.02 21.08 -12.48
N GLY A 240 -19.98 21.49 -13.17
CA GLY A 240 -18.74 21.93 -12.55
C GLY A 240 -18.07 23.08 -13.29
N LYS A 241 -17.07 23.68 -12.64
CA LYS A 241 -16.20 24.71 -13.18
C LYS A 241 -14.77 24.26 -13.18
N ILE A 242 -14.01 24.45 -14.27
CA ILE A 242 -12.59 24.16 -14.34
C ILE A 242 -11.82 25.13 -13.45
N SER A 243 -11.08 24.61 -12.48
CA SER A 243 -10.21 25.38 -11.58
C SER A 243 -8.75 25.36 -12.01
N LYS A 244 -8.31 24.27 -12.67
CA LYS A 244 -6.94 24.09 -13.11
C LYS A 244 -6.87 23.22 -14.36
N VAL A 245 -5.94 23.56 -15.25
CA VAL A 245 -5.55 22.76 -16.43
C VAL A 245 -4.14 22.24 -16.21
N PHE A 246 -3.93 20.94 -16.40
CA PHE A 246 -2.62 20.29 -16.28
C PHE A 246 -1.92 20.10 -17.62
N GLY A 247 -2.66 20.20 -18.76
CA GLY A 247 -2.20 19.96 -20.10
C GLY A 247 -2.83 18.73 -20.73
N SER A 248 -2.30 18.29 -21.87
CA SER A 248 -2.87 17.16 -22.62
C SER A 248 -2.90 15.88 -21.80
N ALA A 249 -4.08 15.27 -21.68
CA ALA A 249 -4.29 14.02 -20.95
C ALA A 249 -3.53 12.81 -21.54
N LEU A 250 -2.97 12.96 -22.74
CA LEU A 250 -2.16 11.93 -23.41
C LEU A 250 -0.68 12.02 -23.01
N THR A 251 -0.26 13.07 -22.29
CA THR A 251 1.14 13.24 -21.88
C THR A 251 1.40 12.71 -20.47
N ARG A 252 2.62 12.23 -20.25
CA ARG A 252 3.11 11.81 -18.95
C ARG A 252 3.02 12.97 -17.94
N GLU A 253 3.50 14.15 -18.31
CA GLU A 253 3.62 15.33 -17.45
C GLU A 253 2.29 15.77 -16.86
N ALA A 254 1.24 15.82 -17.68
CA ALA A 254 -0.10 16.22 -17.26
C ALA A 254 -0.69 15.19 -16.27
N ASN A 255 -0.60 13.90 -16.60
CA ASN A 255 -1.11 12.83 -15.73
C ASN A 255 -0.30 12.74 -14.42
N TYR A 256 1.03 12.82 -14.49
CA TYR A 256 1.90 12.82 -13.33
C TYR A 256 1.59 14.00 -12.38
N SER A 257 1.48 15.21 -12.94
CA SER A 257 1.15 16.40 -12.17
C SER A 257 -0.24 16.33 -11.53
N ALA A 258 -1.19 15.73 -12.24
CA ALA A 258 -2.54 15.50 -11.75
C ALA A 258 -2.57 14.52 -10.56
N VAL A 259 -1.83 13.40 -10.63
CA VAL A 259 -1.71 12.44 -9.52
C VAL A 259 -1.09 13.09 -8.29
N LEU A 260 0.02 13.82 -8.44
CA LEU A 260 0.65 14.51 -7.31
C LEU A 260 -0.27 15.54 -6.65
N TYR A 261 -0.99 16.30 -7.48
CA TYR A 261 -1.91 17.31 -7.00
C TYR A 261 -3.11 16.70 -6.27
N GLN A 262 -3.70 15.65 -6.82
CA GLN A 262 -4.83 14.94 -6.23
C GLN A 262 -4.46 14.27 -4.90
N SER A 263 -3.29 13.69 -4.83
CA SER A 263 -2.78 13.03 -3.62
C SER A 263 -2.41 14.02 -2.52
N GLY A 264 -2.33 15.32 -2.82
CA GLY A 264 -1.90 16.33 -1.86
C GLY A 264 -0.44 16.19 -1.40
N ILE A 265 0.38 15.44 -2.16
CA ILE A 265 1.79 15.22 -1.83
C ILE A 265 2.55 16.53 -1.91
N ARG A 266 3.22 16.87 -0.82
CA ARG A 266 3.99 18.11 -0.64
C ARG A 266 5.35 18.00 -1.35
N THR A 267 5.43 18.52 -2.55
CA THR A 267 6.66 18.41 -3.40
C THR A 267 7.71 19.48 -3.15
N VAL A 268 7.35 20.56 -2.45
CA VAL A 268 8.24 21.70 -2.17
C VAL A 268 8.33 21.92 -0.66
N PHE A 269 9.52 22.17 -0.16
CA PHE A 269 9.72 22.56 1.24
C PHE A 269 9.52 24.06 1.41
N PRO A 270 8.82 24.52 2.48
CA PRO A 270 8.78 25.93 2.87
C PRO A 270 10.19 26.50 3.15
N ALA A 271 10.39 27.78 2.90
CA ALA A 271 11.68 28.43 3.11
C ALA A 271 12.18 28.30 4.55
N GLU A 272 11.30 28.47 5.54
CA GLU A 272 11.62 28.32 6.97
C GLU A 272 12.12 26.92 7.34
N VAL A 273 11.62 25.88 6.65
CA VAL A 273 12.07 24.49 6.83
C VAL A 273 13.49 24.33 6.28
N LEU A 274 13.76 24.89 5.09
CA LEU A 274 15.09 24.83 4.49
C LEU A 274 16.12 25.59 5.33
N GLU A 275 15.78 26.79 5.81
CA GLU A 275 16.65 27.59 6.69
C GLU A 275 16.93 26.86 8.02
N ASN A 276 15.91 26.22 8.61
CA ASN A 276 16.10 25.43 9.83
C ASN A 276 17.00 24.21 9.58
N ALA A 277 16.80 23.51 8.46
CA ALA A 277 17.60 22.34 8.07
C ALA A 277 19.08 22.71 7.87
N GLU A 278 19.37 23.78 7.14
CA GLU A 278 20.75 24.30 6.94
C GLU A 278 21.42 24.66 8.26
N LYS A 279 20.67 25.33 9.16
CA LYS A 279 21.17 25.71 10.47
C LYS A 279 21.59 24.51 11.32
N VAL A 280 20.72 23.47 11.38
CA VAL A 280 21.03 22.29 12.20
C VAL A 280 22.10 21.40 11.55
N ALA A 281 22.16 21.37 10.22
CA ALA A 281 23.18 20.62 9.48
C ALA A 281 24.59 21.24 9.63
N SER A 282 24.68 22.55 9.82
CA SER A 282 25.97 23.25 9.99
C SER A 282 26.56 23.12 11.40
N ALA A 283 25.85 22.50 12.35
CA ALA A 283 26.36 22.32 13.71
C ALA A 283 27.53 21.31 13.73
N PRO A 284 28.63 21.63 14.47
CA PRO A 284 29.75 20.71 14.56
C PRO A 284 29.38 19.42 15.27
N LEU A 285 29.99 18.31 14.85
CA LEU A 285 29.83 17.03 15.51
C LEU A 285 30.67 16.99 16.80
N GLU A 286 30.04 16.65 17.90
CA GLU A 286 30.68 16.46 19.21
C GLU A 286 30.36 15.07 19.77
N LEU A 287 31.38 14.38 20.31
CA LEU A 287 31.18 13.05 20.88
C LEU A 287 30.22 13.09 22.08
N GLY A 288 30.37 14.08 22.97
CA GLY A 288 29.51 14.21 24.16
C GLY A 288 29.43 12.92 24.96
N ASN A 289 28.23 12.52 25.34
CA ASN A 289 27.93 11.28 26.07
C ASN A 289 27.72 10.06 25.16
N ARG A 290 27.98 10.18 23.86
CA ARG A 290 27.85 9.09 22.88
C ARG A 290 28.97 8.07 23.03
N ARG A 291 28.69 6.82 22.78
CA ARG A 291 29.73 5.78 22.68
C ARG A 291 30.51 6.00 21.39
N ASP A 292 31.84 5.99 21.49
CA ASP A 292 32.71 6.06 20.31
C ASP A 292 32.89 4.69 19.68
N LEU A 293 32.26 4.47 18.53
CA LEU A 293 32.31 3.23 17.75
C LEU A 293 33.06 3.42 16.39
N ARG A 294 33.79 4.54 16.21
CA ARG A 294 34.47 4.86 14.95
C ARG A 294 35.58 3.89 14.56
N GLN A 295 36.05 3.06 15.51
CA GLN A 295 37.07 2.03 15.26
C GLN A 295 36.46 0.64 15.06
N LYS A 296 35.15 0.48 15.26
CA LYS A 296 34.45 -0.79 15.02
C LYS A 296 34.26 -0.98 13.51
N LEU A 297 34.38 -2.22 13.03
CA LEU A 297 34.02 -2.55 11.66
C LEU A 297 32.52 -2.42 11.49
N ILE A 298 32.12 -1.47 10.70
CA ILE A 298 30.69 -1.12 10.41
C ILE A 298 30.59 -0.89 8.92
N MET A 299 29.52 -1.35 8.29
CA MET A 299 29.23 -1.08 6.88
C MET A 299 27.77 -0.79 6.64
N THR A 300 27.46 -0.04 5.60
CA THR A 300 26.11 0.06 5.04
C THR A 300 26.00 -0.90 3.86
N ILE A 301 24.78 -1.42 3.58
CA ILE A 301 24.49 -2.21 2.38
C ILE A 301 23.14 -1.75 1.83
N ASP A 302 23.18 -1.11 0.65
CA ASP A 302 22.01 -0.44 0.07
C ASP A 302 22.00 -0.59 -1.46
N GLY A 303 20.96 -0.12 -2.11
CA GLY A 303 20.92 -0.01 -3.56
C GLY A 303 22.00 0.94 -4.08
N ALA A 304 22.48 0.71 -5.29
CA ALA A 304 23.58 1.50 -5.90
C ALA A 304 23.27 3.01 -5.97
N SER A 305 22.00 3.37 -6.18
CA SER A 305 21.55 4.77 -6.33
C SER A 305 21.16 5.46 -5.01
N ALA A 306 21.15 4.74 -3.88
CA ALA A 306 20.77 5.29 -2.59
C ALA A 306 21.71 6.42 -2.13
N LYS A 307 21.12 7.46 -1.56
CA LYS A 307 21.82 8.60 -0.99
C LYS A 307 21.51 8.82 0.49
N ASP A 308 20.35 8.35 0.92
CA ASP A 308 19.80 8.46 2.26
C ASP A 308 20.01 7.14 3.02
N LEU A 309 21.27 6.90 3.40
CA LEU A 309 21.69 5.67 4.07
C LEU A 309 21.24 5.72 5.53
N ASP A 310 20.10 5.10 5.82
CA ASP A 310 19.47 5.08 7.15
C ASP A 310 20.21 4.17 8.13
N ASP A 311 20.71 3.02 7.66
CA ASP A 311 21.20 1.92 8.49
C ASP A 311 22.62 1.47 8.11
N ALA A 312 23.38 1.13 9.15
CA ALA A 312 24.67 0.46 9.05
C ALA A 312 24.69 -0.73 10.04
N VAL A 313 25.44 -1.76 9.70
CA VAL A 313 25.47 -3.00 10.47
C VAL A 313 26.89 -3.41 10.84
N SER A 314 27.01 -4.10 11.97
CA SER A 314 28.22 -4.79 12.42
C SER A 314 27.86 -6.12 13.06
N LEU A 315 28.70 -7.13 12.90
CA LEU A 315 28.54 -8.42 13.54
C LEU A 315 29.87 -8.84 14.15
N GLU A 316 29.83 -9.31 15.41
CA GLU A 316 30.98 -9.77 16.15
C GLU A 316 30.69 -11.10 16.80
N LYS A 317 31.53 -12.08 16.61
CA LYS A 317 31.44 -13.41 17.23
C LYS A 317 31.96 -13.34 18.64
N ILE A 318 31.21 -13.86 19.59
CA ILE A 318 31.58 -13.97 21.01
C ILE A 318 31.48 -15.41 21.49
N ASP A 319 31.98 -15.71 22.69
CA ASP A 319 31.80 -17.02 23.33
C ASP A 319 30.31 -17.31 23.54
N GLY A 320 29.78 -18.34 22.85
CA GLY A 320 28.41 -18.79 22.94
C GLY A 320 27.40 -17.94 22.14
N GLY A 321 27.83 -17.20 21.12
CA GLY A 321 26.94 -16.48 20.26
C GLY A 321 27.53 -15.29 19.51
N TRP A 322 26.72 -14.24 19.32
CA TRP A 322 27.03 -13.11 18.46
C TRP A 322 26.54 -11.78 19.05
N ILE A 323 27.21 -10.71 18.70
CA ILE A 323 26.74 -9.35 18.92
C ILE A 323 26.44 -8.72 17.57
N LEU A 324 25.17 -8.56 17.26
CA LEU A 324 24.69 -7.80 16.10
C LEU A 324 24.50 -6.33 16.49
N GLY A 325 25.24 -5.44 15.85
CA GLY A 325 25.04 -3.99 15.96
C GLY A 325 24.23 -3.48 14.77
N VAL A 326 23.09 -2.86 15.05
CA VAL A 326 22.27 -2.13 14.07
C VAL A 326 22.36 -0.65 14.42
N HIS A 327 23.04 0.12 13.58
CA HIS A 327 23.37 1.53 13.78
C HIS A 327 22.51 2.37 12.86
N ILE A 328 21.56 3.10 13.42
CA ILE A 328 20.59 3.90 12.64
C ILE A 328 20.95 5.37 12.74
N ALA A 329 20.88 6.10 11.63
CA ALA A 329 21.07 7.54 11.59
C ALA A 329 20.27 8.23 12.71
N ASP A 330 20.96 8.96 13.62
CA ASP A 330 20.28 9.67 14.72
C ASP A 330 19.59 10.93 14.21
N VAL A 331 18.53 10.75 13.42
CA VAL A 331 17.73 11.84 12.87
C VAL A 331 17.15 12.72 13.98
N SER A 332 16.82 12.15 15.14
CA SER A 332 16.29 12.90 16.27
C SER A 332 17.27 13.89 16.89
N ASN A 333 18.57 13.82 16.53
CA ASN A 333 19.55 14.84 16.89
C ASN A 333 19.32 16.14 16.12
N TYR A 334 18.86 16.07 14.88
CA TYR A 334 18.67 17.20 13.97
C TYR A 334 17.21 17.63 13.88
N VAL A 335 16.29 16.69 13.84
CA VAL A 335 14.84 16.91 13.73
C VAL A 335 14.27 16.92 15.16
N ARG A 336 14.22 18.11 15.75
CA ARG A 336 13.75 18.31 17.13
C ARG A 336 12.28 18.66 17.14
N GLN A 337 11.57 18.23 18.18
CA GLN A 337 10.15 18.56 18.37
C GLN A 337 9.89 20.06 18.29
N ASN A 338 8.73 20.41 17.76
CA ASN A 338 8.26 21.78 17.60
C ASN A 338 9.22 22.68 16.79
N THR A 339 9.98 22.10 15.87
CA THR A 339 10.78 22.85 14.88
C THR A 339 10.11 22.78 13.51
N PRO A 340 10.36 23.76 12.62
CA PRO A 340 9.80 23.74 11.27
C PRO A 340 10.08 22.44 10.51
N VAL A 341 11.27 21.85 10.68
CA VAL A 341 11.63 20.58 10.02
C VAL A 341 10.81 19.41 10.57
N GLU A 342 10.59 19.33 11.90
CA GLU A 342 9.79 18.26 12.49
C GLU A 342 8.32 18.38 12.07
N GLU A 343 7.78 19.59 12.07
CA GLU A 343 6.39 19.81 11.66
C GLU A 343 6.16 19.42 10.19
N GLU A 344 7.10 19.77 9.30
CA GLU A 344 7.01 19.39 7.89
C GLU A 344 7.22 17.87 7.70
N ALA A 345 8.18 17.25 8.41
CA ALA A 345 8.39 15.81 8.38
C ALA A 345 7.11 15.04 8.81
N ARG A 346 6.45 15.53 9.85
CA ARG A 346 5.18 14.99 10.33
C ARG A 346 4.06 15.11 9.30
N LEU A 347 3.96 16.26 8.63
CA LEU A 347 2.94 16.49 7.59
C LEU A 347 3.18 15.65 6.34
N ARG A 348 4.43 15.33 6.03
CA ARG A 348 4.80 14.41 4.94
C ARG A 348 4.60 12.95 5.33
N GLY A 349 4.88 12.60 6.60
CA GLY A 349 4.75 11.27 7.19
C GLY A 349 5.71 10.23 6.66
N THR A 350 6.04 10.28 5.37
CA THR A 350 6.99 9.39 4.70
C THR A 350 7.58 10.03 3.45
N SER A 351 8.75 9.59 3.02
CA SER A 351 9.24 9.84 1.66
C SER A 351 8.40 9.04 0.65
N VAL A 352 8.22 9.59 -0.55
CA VAL A 352 7.44 8.96 -1.63
C VAL A 352 8.39 8.66 -2.79
N TYR A 353 8.40 7.40 -3.24
CA TYR A 353 9.36 6.89 -4.23
C TYR A 353 8.65 6.62 -5.56
N PHE A 354 8.78 7.54 -6.50
CA PHE A 354 8.27 7.36 -7.85
C PHE A 354 9.33 6.76 -8.77
N THR A 355 8.90 6.26 -9.91
CA THR A 355 9.76 5.64 -10.91
C THR A 355 10.98 6.48 -11.28
N ASP A 356 10.81 7.78 -11.44
CA ASP A 356 11.83 8.70 -11.94
C ASP A 356 12.39 9.69 -10.89
N LYS A 357 11.77 9.78 -9.72
CA LYS A 357 12.19 10.71 -8.66
C LYS A 357 11.68 10.33 -7.27
N VAL A 358 12.33 10.89 -6.26
CA VAL A 358 11.91 10.79 -4.86
C VAL A 358 11.38 12.13 -4.38
N VAL A 359 10.27 12.14 -3.65
CA VAL A 359 9.81 13.27 -2.84
C VAL A 359 10.19 12.96 -1.39
N PRO A 360 11.27 13.53 -0.88
CA PRO A 360 11.82 13.14 0.41
C PRO A 360 10.99 13.71 1.58
N MET A 361 10.97 12.99 2.72
CA MET A 361 10.36 13.46 3.96
C MET A 361 11.17 14.61 4.58
N LEU A 362 12.48 14.56 4.47
CA LEU A 362 13.40 15.57 5.01
C LEU A 362 14.15 16.31 3.87
N PRO A 363 14.53 17.60 4.05
CA PRO A 363 15.38 18.29 3.11
C PRO A 363 16.70 17.54 2.83
N GLU A 364 17.21 17.60 1.59
CA GLU A 364 18.37 16.82 1.15
C GLU A 364 19.64 17.08 1.95
N VAL A 365 19.82 18.28 2.49
CA VAL A 365 20.95 18.60 3.38
C VAL A 365 20.95 17.72 4.64
N LEU A 366 19.78 17.26 5.08
CA LEU A 366 19.63 16.31 6.17
C LEU A 366 19.64 14.87 5.64
N SER A 367 18.71 14.53 4.72
CA SER A 367 18.52 13.14 4.28
C SER A 367 19.74 12.54 3.58
N ASN A 368 20.38 13.27 2.69
CA ASN A 368 21.55 12.81 1.92
C ASN A 368 22.89 13.27 2.53
N GLY A 369 22.81 14.29 3.43
CA GLY A 369 23.96 14.94 4.05
C GLY A 369 24.28 14.41 5.43
N VAL A 370 23.92 15.20 6.47
CA VAL A 370 24.38 14.95 7.84
C VAL A 370 23.78 13.71 8.50
N CYS A 371 22.57 13.31 8.09
CA CYS A 371 21.94 12.08 8.61
C CYS A 371 22.46 10.83 7.90
N SER A 372 22.66 10.88 6.57
CA SER A 372 23.11 9.72 5.80
C SER A 372 24.43 9.15 6.30
N LEU A 373 24.49 7.83 6.55
CA LEU A 373 25.64 7.12 7.11
C LEU A 373 26.73 6.86 6.04
N ASN A 374 27.14 7.93 5.36
CA ASN A 374 28.17 7.90 4.32
C ASN A 374 29.49 7.29 4.82
N ALA A 375 30.13 6.46 3.99
CA ALA A 375 31.39 5.81 4.34
C ALA A 375 32.52 6.82 4.61
N HIS A 376 33.35 6.48 5.59
CA HIS A 376 34.53 7.24 6.02
C HIS A 376 34.25 8.61 6.68
N GLU A 377 32.97 8.92 6.94
CA GLU A 377 32.56 10.12 7.66
C GLU A 377 32.13 9.78 9.10
N ASP A 378 32.41 10.69 10.03
CA ASP A 378 31.87 10.59 11.40
C ASP A 378 30.38 10.92 11.36
N LYS A 379 29.54 10.05 11.91
CA LYS A 379 28.09 10.20 11.94
C LYS A 379 27.50 9.90 13.30
N TYR A 380 26.46 10.63 13.67
CA TYR A 380 25.65 10.27 14.83
C TYR A 380 24.74 9.10 14.50
N ALA A 381 24.72 8.12 15.38
CA ALA A 381 23.81 7.00 15.28
C ALA A 381 23.08 6.73 16.62
N LEU A 382 21.90 6.16 16.52
CA LEU A 382 21.21 5.48 17.60
C LEU A 382 21.37 3.98 17.35
N THR A 383 22.10 3.31 18.25
CA THR A 383 22.51 1.92 18.08
C THR A 383 21.61 0.99 18.88
N ALA A 384 21.05 -0.01 18.22
CA ALA A 384 20.50 -1.21 18.82
C ALA A 384 21.56 -2.32 18.75
N GLU A 385 22.12 -2.69 19.90
CA GLU A 385 23.09 -3.77 20.03
C GLU A 385 22.38 -5.01 20.59
N ILE A 386 22.40 -6.09 19.81
CA ILE A 386 21.57 -7.28 20.03
C ILE A 386 22.51 -8.46 20.27
N THR A 387 22.39 -9.09 21.44
CA THR A 387 23.09 -10.34 21.72
C THR A 387 22.24 -11.51 21.24
N LEU A 388 22.81 -12.33 20.40
CA LEU A 388 22.21 -13.55 19.86
C LEU A 388 22.98 -14.77 20.38
N ASP A 389 22.31 -15.91 20.60
CA ASP A 389 22.98 -17.18 20.83
C ASP A 389 23.54 -17.81 19.54
N GLU A 390 24.12 -19.00 19.63
CA GLU A 390 24.69 -19.70 18.47
C GLU A 390 23.66 -20.04 17.42
N GLU A 391 22.40 -20.23 17.80
CA GLU A 391 21.27 -20.52 16.92
C GLU A 391 20.60 -19.26 16.35
N GLY A 392 20.98 -18.06 16.82
CA GLY A 392 20.41 -16.77 16.39
C GLY A 392 19.24 -16.27 17.25
N ASN A 393 18.91 -16.93 18.36
CA ASN A 393 17.86 -16.41 19.26
C ASN A 393 18.34 -15.17 20.02
N ARG A 394 17.50 -14.13 20.06
CA ARG A 394 17.79 -12.89 20.76
C ARG A 394 17.76 -13.08 22.28
N LYS A 395 18.86 -12.77 22.96
CA LYS A 395 19.03 -12.86 24.42
C LYS A 395 18.86 -11.51 25.10
N SER A 396 19.38 -10.45 24.47
CA SER A 396 19.27 -9.10 25.01
C SER A 396 19.33 -8.06 23.90
N THR A 397 18.76 -6.88 24.20
CA THR A 397 18.85 -5.69 23.35
C THR A 397 19.27 -4.52 24.22
N ARG A 398 20.27 -3.76 23.77
CA ARG A 398 20.74 -2.51 24.39
C ARG A 398 20.63 -1.39 23.38
N ILE A 399 20.04 -0.27 23.79
CA ILE A 399 19.85 0.90 22.94
C ILE A 399 20.67 2.05 23.51
N PHE A 400 21.50 2.69 22.72
CA PHE A 400 22.32 3.81 23.14
C PHE A 400 22.70 4.72 21.98
N LYS A 401 23.06 5.97 22.31
CA LYS A 401 23.61 6.92 21.33
C LYS A 401 25.07 6.63 21.05
N SER A 402 25.48 6.67 19.79
CA SER A 402 26.85 6.41 19.35
C SER A 402 27.34 7.43 18.33
N MET A 403 28.63 7.44 18.11
CA MET A 403 29.29 8.05 16.98
C MET A 403 29.99 6.94 16.21
N ILE A 404 29.66 6.79 14.95
CA ILE A 404 30.17 5.72 14.08
C ILE A 404 30.95 6.31 12.89
N ARG A 405 31.71 5.45 12.23
CA ARG A 405 32.31 5.71 10.92
C ARG A 405 32.21 4.44 10.11
N SER A 406 31.38 4.45 9.07
CA SER A 406 31.23 3.31 8.17
C SER A 406 32.54 3.04 7.41
N THR A 407 32.97 1.79 7.37
CA THR A 407 34.22 1.37 6.73
C THR A 407 34.05 1.19 5.23
N VAL A 408 32.90 0.66 4.81
CA VAL A 408 32.58 0.36 3.40
C VAL A 408 31.13 0.73 3.13
N ARG A 409 30.89 1.43 2.01
CA ARG A 409 29.55 1.52 1.42
C ARG A 409 29.31 0.27 0.58
N GLY A 410 28.50 -0.64 1.08
CA GLY A 410 28.05 -1.82 0.39
C GLY A 410 26.94 -1.52 -0.61
N VAL A 411 26.88 -2.33 -1.67
CA VAL A 411 25.82 -2.32 -2.68
C VAL A 411 25.25 -3.72 -2.76
N TYR A 412 23.93 -3.88 -2.76
CA TYR A 412 23.29 -5.20 -2.76
C TYR A 412 23.80 -6.10 -3.87
N ASP A 413 23.82 -5.62 -5.12
CA ASP A 413 24.30 -6.39 -6.28
C ASP A 413 25.74 -6.85 -6.12
N GLU A 414 26.63 -6.00 -5.58
CA GLU A 414 28.03 -6.33 -5.35
C GLU A 414 28.19 -7.40 -4.25
N VAL A 415 27.37 -7.29 -3.18
CA VAL A 415 27.40 -8.24 -2.07
C VAL A 415 26.82 -9.59 -2.49
N ASN A 416 25.75 -9.60 -3.29
CA ASN A 416 25.20 -10.83 -3.86
C ASN A 416 26.24 -11.52 -4.77
N ASP A 417 26.92 -10.76 -5.65
CA ASP A 417 28.01 -11.32 -6.47
C ASP A 417 29.16 -11.91 -5.61
N ILE A 418 29.49 -11.28 -4.46
CA ILE A 418 30.50 -11.83 -3.53
C ILE A 418 30.04 -13.14 -2.89
N PHE A 419 28.75 -13.31 -2.59
CA PHE A 419 28.20 -14.53 -2.01
C PHE A 419 28.15 -15.68 -3.03
N GLU A 420 27.79 -15.39 -4.27
CA GLU A 420 27.61 -16.35 -5.34
C GLU A 420 28.93 -16.72 -6.05
N ASN A 421 29.87 -15.75 -6.15
CA ASN A 421 31.10 -15.90 -6.94
C ASN A 421 32.35 -15.74 -6.05
N PRO A 422 33.08 -16.85 -5.76
CA PRO A 422 34.33 -16.77 -4.99
C PRO A 422 35.41 -15.89 -5.63
N ASP A 423 35.38 -15.68 -6.96
CA ASP A 423 36.32 -14.87 -7.73
C ASP A 423 35.74 -13.48 -8.09
N SER A 424 34.74 -13.00 -7.36
CA SER A 424 34.09 -11.70 -7.56
C SER A 424 35.11 -10.56 -7.65
N GLU A 425 34.94 -9.69 -8.65
CA GLU A 425 35.76 -8.47 -8.83
C GLU A 425 35.60 -7.46 -7.67
N TYR A 426 34.51 -7.56 -6.90
CA TYR A 426 34.23 -6.65 -5.78
C TYR A 426 34.97 -6.99 -4.49
N ARG A 427 35.57 -8.18 -4.36
CA ARG A 427 36.25 -8.63 -3.12
C ARG A 427 37.35 -7.69 -2.65
N GLU A 428 38.06 -7.00 -3.58
CA GLU A 428 39.08 -6.02 -3.22
C GLU A 428 38.50 -4.81 -2.47
N LYS A 429 37.35 -4.29 -2.94
CA LYS A 429 36.61 -3.18 -2.27
C LYS A 429 36.17 -3.57 -0.86
N TYR A 430 35.71 -4.81 -0.68
CA TYR A 430 35.19 -5.31 0.59
C TYR A 430 36.25 -5.99 1.46
N ALA A 431 37.53 -6.01 1.08
CA ALA A 431 38.59 -6.69 1.82
C ALA A 431 38.63 -6.40 3.33
N PRO A 432 38.39 -5.16 3.83
CA PRO A 432 38.39 -4.89 5.27
C PRO A 432 37.24 -5.57 6.02
N VAL A 433 36.14 -5.91 5.36
CA VAL A 433 34.91 -6.41 5.97
C VAL A 433 34.49 -7.79 5.49
N LEU A 434 35.27 -8.47 4.62
CA LEU A 434 34.93 -9.79 4.06
C LEU A 434 34.66 -10.85 5.13
N GLY A 435 35.45 -10.87 6.21
CA GLY A 435 35.24 -11.81 7.32
C GLY A 435 33.90 -11.58 8.01
N MET A 436 33.61 -10.31 8.35
CA MET A 436 32.33 -9.92 8.94
C MET A 436 31.15 -10.21 7.99
N LEU A 437 31.32 -9.97 6.69
CA LEU A 437 30.29 -10.22 5.69
C LEU A 437 29.96 -11.72 5.56
N SER A 438 30.99 -12.59 5.63
CA SER A 438 30.78 -14.05 5.67
C SER A 438 30.04 -14.50 6.95
N ASP A 439 30.41 -13.93 8.11
CA ASP A 439 29.72 -14.20 9.37
C ASP A 439 28.25 -13.70 9.34
N MET A 440 27.99 -12.54 8.71
CA MET A 440 26.64 -12.00 8.50
C MET A 440 25.78 -12.92 7.63
N HIS A 441 26.36 -13.49 6.56
CA HIS A 441 25.68 -14.44 5.70
C HIS A 441 25.34 -15.75 6.44
N GLU A 442 26.28 -16.27 7.27
CA GLU A 442 26.01 -17.41 8.17
C GLU A 442 24.84 -17.10 9.12
N MET A 443 24.86 -15.92 9.74
CA MET A 443 23.80 -15.51 10.67
C MET A 443 22.45 -15.33 9.98
N TYR A 444 22.42 -14.83 8.76
CA TYR A 444 21.20 -14.71 7.97
C TYR A 444 20.45 -16.04 7.85
N PHE A 445 21.13 -17.13 7.51
CA PHE A 445 20.48 -18.45 7.39
C PHE A 445 19.92 -18.95 8.74
N LYS A 446 20.58 -18.64 9.85
CA LYS A 446 20.05 -18.98 11.18
C LYS A 446 18.77 -18.19 11.49
N LEU A 447 18.78 -16.88 11.21
CA LEU A 447 17.62 -16.01 11.44
C LEU A 447 16.45 -16.37 10.51
N ALA A 448 16.71 -16.68 9.24
CA ALA A 448 15.70 -17.13 8.29
C ALA A 448 15.02 -18.42 8.75
N LYS A 449 15.79 -19.39 9.24
CA LYS A 449 15.24 -20.62 9.82
C LYS A 449 14.37 -20.37 11.04
N LEU A 450 14.76 -19.43 11.91
CA LEU A 450 13.93 -19.05 13.05
C LEU A 450 12.65 -18.32 12.64
N GLN A 451 12.71 -17.57 11.56
CA GLN A 451 11.55 -16.88 10.99
C GLN A 451 10.53 -17.89 10.45
N GLU A 452 10.98 -18.88 9.68
CA GLU A 452 10.15 -19.99 9.22
C GLU A 452 9.46 -20.73 10.38
N GLN A 453 10.21 -21.02 11.47
CA GLN A 453 9.66 -21.65 12.68
C GLN A 453 8.62 -20.81 13.41
N ARG A 454 8.63 -19.49 13.25
CA ARG A 454 7.61 -18.57 13.81
C ARG A 454 6.34 -18.51 12.96
N GLY A 455 6.31 -19.15 11.81
CA GLY A 455 5.20 -19.07 10.87
C GLY A 455 5.08 -17.68 10.23
N VAL A 456 6.21 -17.03 9.96
CA VAL A 456 6.20 -15.76 9.21
C VAL A 456 5.76 -16.05 7.79
N MET A 457 4.82 -15.25 7.29
CA MET A 457 4.33 -15.38 5.92
C MET A 457 5.33 -14.71 4.96
N GLU A 458 6.18 -15.53 4.32
CA GLU A 458 6.98 -15.08 3.17
C GLU A 458 6.09 -15.09 1.92
N LEU A 459 5.60 -13.91 1.57
CA LEU A 459 4.93 -13.71 0.30
C LEU A 459 5.96 -13.09 -0.63
N GLU A 460 6.35 -13.81 -1.66
CA GLU A 460 7.24 -13.27 -2.69
C GLU A 460 6.49 -12.20 -3.49
N ASP A 461 6.69 -10.95 -3.13
CA ASP A 461 6.25 -9.82 -3.94
C ASP A 461 7.24 -9.61 -5.08
N CYS A 462 6.88 -10.07 -6.28
CA CYS A 462 7.59 -9.69 -7.49
C CYS A 462 7.24 -8.24 -7.82
N GLU A 463 8.17 -7.32 -7.57
CA GLU A 463 7.99 -5.90 -7.93
C GLU A 463 8.54 -5.61 -9.33
N PRO A 464 7.82 -4.86 -10.17
CA PRO A 464 8.35 -4.40 -11.44
C PRO A 464 9.36 -3.26 -11.21
N ILE A 465 10.49 -3.32 -11.90
CA ILE A 465 11.42 -2.18 -12.05
C ILE A 465 11.18 -1.57 -13.41
N ILE A 466 10.71 -0.34 -13.45
CA ILE A 466 10.48 0.40 -14.68
C ILE A 466 11.74 1.20 -15.01
N ILE A 467 12.36 0.90 -16.13
CA ILE A 467 13.55 1.58 -16.63
C ILE A 467 13.11 2.72 -17.54
N VAL A 468 13.60 3.93 -17.28
CA VAL A 468 13.26 5.13 -18.02
C VAL A 468 14.47 5.73 -18.75
N ASP A 469 14.21 6.43 -19.86
CA ASP A 469 15.19 7.19 -20.59
C ASP A 469 15.48 8.57 -19.95
N GLU A 470 16.31 9.40 -20.60
CA GLU A 470 16.67 10.75 -20.15
C GLU A 470 15.45 11.71 -20.09
N ASN A 471 14.35 11.40 -20.79
CA ASN A 471 13.10 12.14 -20.76
C ASN A 471 12.08 11.55 -19.80
N SER A 472 12.52 10.64 -18.94
CA SER A 472 11.67 9.88 -18.00
C SER A 472 10.56 9.08 -18.71
N MET A 473 10.78 8.63 -19.96
CA MET A 473 9.87 7.74 -20.67
C MET A 473 10.27 6.27 -20.44
N PRO A 474 9.31 5.38 -20.22
CA PRO A 474 9.61 3.98 -19.95
C PRO A 474 10.16 3.28 -21.22
N ILE A 475 11.31 2.64 -21.07
CA ILE A 475 11.99 1.89 -22.15
C ILE A 475 12.00 0.39 -21.90
N ASP A 476 11.94 -0.03 -20.63
CA ASP A 476 11.86 -1.46 -20.27
C ASP A 476 11.19 -1.63 -18.91
N ILE A 477 10.65 -2.83 -18.65
CA ILE A 477 10.11 -3.25 -17.36
C ILE A 477 10.66 -4.64 -17.06
N ILE A 478 11.36 -4.78 -15.95
CA ILE A 478 11.99 -6.04 -15.53
C ILE A 478 11.48 -6.45 -14.13
N LYS A 479 11.47 -7.76 -13.87
CA LYS A 479 11.21 -8.30 -12.52
C LYS A 479 12.40 -7.99 -11.61
N ARG A 480 12.10 -7.52 -10.40
CA ARG A 480 13.09 -7.40 -9.35
C ARG A 480 13.32 -8.77 -8.70
N GLU A 481 14.54 -9.22 -8.73
CA GLU A 481 14.97 -10.39 -7.95
C GLU A 481 15.65 -9.90 -6.66
N ARG A 482 15.28 -10.47 -5.52
CA ARG A 482 15.87 -10.16 -4.21
C ARG A 482 16.88 -11.25 -3.88
N GLY A 483 18.16 -10.85 -3.77
CA GLY A 483 19.22 -11.76 -3.38
C GLY A 483 19.37 -11.91 -1.86
N ASP A 484 20.36 -12.70 -1.45
CA ASP A 484 20.65 -12.96 -0.03
C ASP A 484 21.04 -11.69 0.73
N ALA A 485 21.68 -10.71 0.07
CA ALA A 485 22.10 -9.47 0.70
C ALA A 485 20.91 -8.63 1.17
N GLU A 486 19.85 -8.51 0.36
CA GLU A 486 18.63 -7.80 0.72
C GLU A 486 17.90 -8.51 1.87
N LYS A 487 17.75 -9.83 1.75
CA LYS A 487 17.09 -10.67 2.77
C LYS A 487 17.87 -10.64 4.10
N MET A 488 19.20 -10.66 4.05
CA MET A 488 20.08 -10.56 5.22
C MET A 488 19.89 -9.25 5.97
N ILE A 489 19.93 -8.11 5.29
CA ILE A 489 19.72 -6.80 5.91
C ILE A 489 18.31 -6.69 6.48
N GLU A 490 17.29 -7.19 5.76
CA GLU A 490 15.93 -7.26 6.27
C GLU A 490 15.84 -8.01 7.60
N GLN A 491 16.49 -9.19 7.72
CA GLN A 491 16.51 -9.96 8.96
C GLN A 491 17.15 -9.16 10.11
N PHE A 492 18.25 -8.45 9.86
CA PHE A 492 18.90 -7.62 10.88
C PHE A 492 18.02 -6.46 11.32
N MET A 493 17.32 -5.81 10.36
CA MET A 493 16.36 -4.75 10.66
C MET A 493 15.16 -5.26 11.47
N LEU A 494 14.65 -6.46 11.15
CA LEU A 494 13.58 -7.10 11.91
C LEU A 494 14.02 -7.35 13.37
N GLN A 495 15.25 -7.86 13.60
CA GLN A 495 15.78 -8.06 14.97
C GLN A 495 15.85 -6.74 15.75
N ALA A 496 16.30 -5.65 15.12
CA ALA A 496 16.37 -4.34 15.75
C ALA A 496 14.97 -3.78 16.06
N ASN A 497 14.07 -3.82 15.10
CA ASN A 497 12.70 -3.32 15.26
C ASN A 497 11.95 -4.04 16.39
N MET A 498 12.03 -5.37 16.44
CA MET A 498 11.44 -6.16 17.54
C MET A 498 12.09 -5.85 18.87
N GLY A 499 13.45 -5.85 18.93
CA GLY A 499 14.19 -5.64 20.16
C GLY A 499 13.95 -4.26 20.76
N VAL A 500 13.90 -3.21 19.94
CA VAL A 500 13.59 -1.84 20.38
C VAL A 500 12.15 -1.75 20.90
N ALA A 501 11.20 -2.30 20.15
CA ALA A 501 9.78 -2.29 20.55
C ALA A 501 9.56 -2.97 21.91
N GLU A 502 10.20 -4.12 22.12
CA GLU A 502 10.13 -4.86 23.40
C GLU A 502 10.76 -4.09 24.55
N VAL A 503 11.92 -3.45 24.36
CA VAL A 503 12.56 -2.62 25.40
C VAL A 503 11.65 -1.46 25.77
N LEU A 504 11.12 -0.70 24.79
CA LEU A 504 10.23 0.42 25.06
C LEU A 504 8.95 -0.02 25.80
N LYS A 505 8.35 -1.13 25.37
CA LYS A 505 7.18 -1.73 26.03
C LYS A 505 7.47 -2.11 27.47
N SER A 506 8.62 -2.76 27.72
CA SER A 506 9.01 -3.21 29.09
C SER A 506 9.20 -2.05 30.05
N LEU A 507 9.64 -0.89 29.54
CA LEU A 507 9.86 0.33 30.30
C LEU A 507 8.61 1.22 30.42
N GLY A 508 7.49 0.86 29.76
CA GLY A 508 6.28 1.67 29.74
C GLY A 508 6.45 2.99 28.97
N LEU A 509 7.40 3.06 28.04
CA LEU A 509 7.66 4.23 27.20
C LEU A 509 6.70 4.28 26.02
N PRO A 510 6.27 5.47 25.57
CA PRO A 510 5.44 5.58 24.39
C PRO A 510 6.18 5.07 23.13
N CYS A 511 5.43 4.42 22.26
CA CYS A 511 5.95 3.91 20.99
C CYS A 511 4.86 3.98 19.93
N LEU A 512 5.23 4.20 18.69
CA LEU A 512 4.35 3.94 17.55
C LEU A 512 4.59 2.50 17.09
N TYR A 513 3.73 1.60 17.56
CA TYR A 513 3.79 0.20 17.17
C TYR A 513 3.28 0.04 15.74
N ARG A 514 3.93 -0.82 14.97
CA ARG A 514 3.44 -1.29 13.68
C ARG A 514 2.68 -2.57 13.92
N ILE A 515 1.37 -2.50 13.88
CA ILE A 515 0.50 -3.64 14.15
C ILE A 515 -0.11 -4.18 12.86
N HIS A 516 -0.36 -5.48 12.86
CA HIS A 516 -1.08 -6.18 11.81
C HIS A 516 -2.00 -7.20 12.46
N GLU A 517 -3.28 -6.86 12.51
CA GLU A 517 -4.29 -7.73 13.14
C GLU A 517 -4.50 -8.99 12.30
N LYS A 518 -4.84 -10.10 12.95
CA LYS A 518 -5.20 -11.31 12.21
C LYS A 518 -6.43 -11.04 11.33
N PRO A 519 -6.57 -11.73 10.19
CA PRO A 519 -7.75 -11.62 9.35
C PRO A 519 -9.03 -11.93 10.11
N SER A 520 -10.14 -11.29 9.72
CA SER A 520 -11.45 -11.64 10.28
C SER A 520 -11.88 -13.04 9.84
N GLU A 521 -12.71 -13.71 10.66
CA GLU A 521 -13.24 -15.05 10.36
C GLU A 521 -13.88 -15.11 8.97
N GLU A 522 -14.68 -14.11 8.60
CA GLU A 522 -15.33 -14.02 7.28
C GLU A 522 -14.30 -13.99 6.14
N LYS A 523 -13.20 -13.24 6.28
CA LYS A 523 -12.15 -13.16 5.27
C LYS A 523 -11.40 -14.48 5.13
N ILE A 524 -11.13 -15.16 6.24
CA ILE A 524 -10.49 -16.48 6.23
C ILE A 524 -11.41 -17.52 5.61
N GLU A 525 -12.70 -17.55 5.95
CA GLU A 525 -13.68 -18.46 5.33
C GLU A 525 -13.75 -18.26 3.81
N ASN A 526 -13.74 -17.00 3.35
CA ASN A 526 -13.72 -16.66 1.93
C ASN A 526 -12.45 -17.17 1.23
N PHE A 527 -11.27 -16.98 1.84
CA PHE A 527 -10.00 -17.45 1.30
C PHE A 527 -9.94 -18.99 1.28
N VAL A 528 -10.29 -19.63 2.37
CA VAL A 528 -10.32 -21.11 2.50
C VAL A 528 -11.28 -21.72 1.47
N THR A 529 -12.45 -21.10 1.27
CA THR A 529 -13.41 -21.53 0.24
C THR A 529 -12.81 -21.39 -1.16
N PHE A 530 -12.15 -20.29 -1.44
CA PHE A 530 -11.44 -20.07 -2.71
C PHE A 530 -10.34 -21.13 -2.91
N ALA A 531 -9.43 -21.31 -1.94
CA ALA A 531 -8.33 -22.26 -2.01
C ALA A 531 -8.82 -23.70 -2.22
N HIS A 532 -9.90 -24.09 -1.52
CA HIS A 532 -10.56 -25.38 -1.73
C HIS A 532 -11.11 -25.53 -3.14
N ASN A 533 -11.73 -24.47 -3.69
CA ASN A 533 -12.33 -24.49 -5.03
C ASN A 533 -11.28 -24.61 -6.14
N VAL A 534 -10.06 -24.09 -5.95
CA VAL A 534 -8.94 -24.29 -6.87
C VAL A 534 -8.15 -25.58 -6.61
N GLY A 535 -8.64 -26.42 -5.68
CA GLY A 535 -8.14 -27.77 -5.41
C GLY A 535 -6.95 -27.84 -4.45
N LEU A 536 -6.77 -26.85 -3.57
CA LEU A 536 -5.77 -26.84 -2.51
C LEU A 536 -6.31 -27.47 -1.21
N ASN A 537 -5.41 -28.02 -0.38
CA ASN A 537 -5.77 -28.60 0.89
C ASN A 537 -5.93 -27.52 1.97
N THR A 538 -7.11 -27.34 2.47
CA THR A 538 -7.45 -26.31 3.47
C THR A 538 -7.76 -26.86 4.86
N ALA A 539 -7.54 -28.17 5.09
CA ALA A 539 -7.98 -28.86 6.30
C ALA A 539 -7.34 -28.31 7.59
N HIS A 540 -6.11 -27.84 7.54
CA HIS A 540 -5.42 -27.27 8.69
C HIS A 540 -5.90 -25.84 8.98
N ALA A 541 -6.10 -25.01 7.95
CA ALA A 541 -6.60 -23.65 8.11
C ALA A 541 -8.02 -23.59 8.73
N VAL A 542 -8.87 -24.56 8.41
CA VAL A 542 -10.23 -24.69 9.00
C VAL A 542 -10.17 -25.04 10.50
N LYS A 543 -9.09 -25.68 10.96
CA LYS A 543 -8.96 -26.17 12.35
C LYS A 543 -8.08 -25.29 13.23
N ALA A 544 -7.41 -24.29 12.67
CA ALA A 544 -6.51 -23.45 13.40
C ALA A 544 -7.21 -22.70 14.54
N GLU A 545 -6.74 -22.87 15.76
CA GLU A 545 -7.32 -22.26 16.96
C GLU A 545 -6.65 -20.93 17.32
N ASP A 546 -5.37 -20.78 16.98
CA ASP A 546 -4.61 -19.57 17.26
C ASP A 546 -3.97 -18.93 16.00
N ALA A 547 -3.31 -17.78 16.18
CA ALA A 547 -2.73 -17.02 15.09
C ALA A 547 -1.53 -17.74 14.44
N HIS A 548 -0.74 -18.49 15.22
CA HIS A 548 0.43 -19.21 14.72
C HIS A 548 0.02 -20.42 13.89
N GLU A 549 -0.94 -21.22 14.38
CA GLU A 549 -1.49 -22.35 13.64
C GLU A 549 -2.13 -21.89 12.33
N LEU A 550 -2.86 -20.76 12.35
CA LEU A 550 -3.46 -20.19 11.16
C LEU A 550 -2.38 -19.76 10.16
N SER A 551 -1.35 -19.05 10.61
CA SER A 551 -0.26 -18.59 9.74
C SER A 551 0.47 -19.77 9.09
N THR A 552 0.81 -20.80 9.86
CA THR A 552 1.45 -22.03 9.36
C THR A 552 0.57 -22.72 8.31
N ALA A 553 -0.72 -22.88 8.60
CA ALA A 553 -1.64 -23.52 7.66
C ALA A 553 -1.84 -22.71 6.36
N LEU A 554 -1.76 -21.38 6.42
CA LEU A 554 -1.80 -20.51 5.25
C LEU A 554 -0.54 -20.68 4.39
N MET A 555 0.63 -20.84 5.01
CA MET A 555 1.89 -21.11 4.29
C MET A 555 1.86 -22.49 3.63
N GLU A 556 1.35 -23.54 4.28
CA GLU A 556 1.16 -24.86 3.67
C GLU A 556 0.29 -24.78 2.40
N ILE A 557 -0.75 -23.93 2.40
CA ILE A 557 -1.59 -23.69 1.21
C ILE A 557 -0.79 -23.03 0.10
N LEU A 558 0.10 -22.07 0.42
CA LEU A 558 0.95 -21.40 -0.57
C LEU A 558 1.99 -22.36 -1.15
N ASP A 559 2.62 -23.19 -0.32
CA ASP A 559 3.59 -24.19 -0.80
C ASP A 559 2.94 -25.17 -1.77
N GLU A 560 1.72 -25.65 -1.46
CA GLU A 560 0.95 -26.48 -2.39
C GLU A 560 0.58 -25.73 -3.69
N ALA A 561 0.30 -24.42 -3.59
CA ALA A 561 0.00 -23.59 -4.74
C ALA A 561 1.24 -23.40 -5.62
N ARG A 562 2.43 -23.27 -5.02
CA ARG A 562 3.74 -23.21 -5.71
C ARG A 562 4.00 -24.48 -6.50
N GLU A 563 3.80 -25.66 -5.89
CA GLU A 563 3.92 -26.93 -6.58
C GLU A 563 2.98 -27.07 -7.78
N LYS A 564 1.82 -26.41 -7.74
CA LYS A 564 0.82 -26.41 -8.82
C LYS A 564 1.01 -25.27 -9.84
N GLY A 565 1.99 -24.39 -9.64
CA GLY A 565 2.25 -23.24 -10.52
C GLY A 565 1.16 -22.16 -10.53
N ILE A 566 0.43 -22.02 -9.40
CA ILE A 566 -0.64 -21.00 -9.22
C ILE A 566 -0.36 -20.10 -8.01
N GLU A 567 0.88 -20.07 -7.54
CA GLU A 567 1.29 -19.34 -6.33
C GLU A 567 0.93 -17.86 -6.39
N ASP A 568 1.28 -17.15 -7.48
CA ASP A 568 1.07 -15.71 -7.62
C ASP A 568 -0.40 -15.34 -7.37
N SER A 569 -1.31 -16.10 -7.97
CA SER A 569 -2.75 -15.85 -7.83
C SER A 569 -3.30 -16.19 -6.45
N VAL A 570 -2.79 -17.24 -5.82
CA VAL A 570 -3.20 -17.64 -4.47
C VAL A 570 -2.63 -16.67 -3.44
N SER A 571 -1.39 -16.22 -3.60
CA SER A 571 -0.76 -15.14 -2.82
C SER A 571 -1.58 -13.86 -2.87
N GLU A 572 -1.99 -13.42 -4.07
CA GLU A 572 -2.82 -12.23 -4.21
C GLU A 572 -4.16 -12.35 -3.47
N MET A 573 -4.83 -13.51 -3.57
CA MET A 573 -6.08 -13.75 -2.85
C MET A 573 -5.88 -13.81 -1.35
N MET A 574 -4.77 -14.39 -0.89
CA MET A 574 -4.39 -14.41 0.51
C MET A 574 -4.15 -12.98 1.03
N LEU A 575 -3.36 -12.18 0.31
CA LEU A 575 -3.10 -10.78 0.64
C LEU A 575 -4.39 -9.95 0.74
N ARG A 576 -5.34 -10.15 -0.16
CA ARG A 576 -6.67 -9.50 -0.12
C ARG A 576 -7.48 -9.88 1.13
N SER A 577 -7.22 -11.06 1.67
CA SER A 577 -7.88 -11.53 2.89
C SER A 577 -7.24 -11.00 4.16
N MET A 578 -5.98 -10.54 4.10
CA MET A 578 -5.29 -9.95 5.24
C MET A 578 -5.88 -8.60 5.68
N MET A 579 -5.63 -8.25 6.93
CA MET A 579 -5.87 -6.90 7.43
C MET A 579 -4.75 -5.96 6.95
N LYS A 580 -4.98 -4.66 6.95
CA LYS A 580 -3.93 -3.69 6.66
C LYS A 580 -3.10 -3.44 7.93
N ALA A 581 -1.79 -3.42 7.79
CA ALA A 581 -0.92 -2.95 8.87
C ALA A 581 -1.11 -1.43 9.07
N LYS A 582 -1.01 -0.97 10.33
CA LYS A 582 -1.19 0.43 10.71
C LYS A 582 -0.27 0.80 11.87
N TYR A 583 -0.08 2.11 12.09
CA TYR A 583 0.64 2.62 13.26
C TYR A 583 -0.35 3.01 14.35
N GLN A 584 -0.07 2.60 15.58
CA GLN A 584 -0.86 3.01 16.74
C GLN A 584 -0.06 2.98 18.04
N ALA A 585 -0.54 3.71 19.06
CA ALA A 585 0.12 3.81 20.34
C ALA A 585 -0.05 2.55 21.22
N VAL A 586 -1.09 1.78 20.97
CA VAL A 586 -1.37 0.54 21.70
C VAL A 586 -0.63 -0.62 21.04
N CYS A 587 0.12 -1.40 21.85
CA CYS A 587 0.83 -2.58 21.38
C CYS A 587 -0.15 -3.72 21.10
N LEU A 588 -0.25 -4.12 19.85
CA LEU A 588 -0.92 -5.34 19.39
C LEU A 588 0.07 -6.17 18.55
N PRO A 589 -0.14 -7.48 18.39
CA PRO A 589 0.72 -8.33 17.56
C PRO A 589 0.77 -7.91 16.10
N HIS A 590 1.86 -8.30 15.43
CA HIS A 590 1.99 -8.20 13.98
C HIS A 590 1.85 -9.60 13.35
N PHE A 591 0.64 -9.95 12.92
CA PHE A 591 0.28 -11.29 12.43
C PHE A 591 1.23 -11.78 11.33
N GLY A 592 1.45 -11.00 10.27
CA GLY A 592 2.29 -11.42 9.15
C GLY A 592 3.78 -11.66 9.50
N LEU A 593 4.28 -11.08 10.61
CA LEU A 593 5.65 -11.29 11.10
C LEU A 593 5.73 -12.30 12.26
N GLY A 594 4.61 -12.84 12.72
CA GLY A 594 4.59 -13.70 13.89
C GLY A 594 5.21 -13.02 15.13
N ALA A 595 5.05 -11.70 15.27
CA ALA A 595 5.70 -10.91 16.31
C ALA A 595 4.68 -10.33 17.29
N ASP A 596 4.89 -10.59 18.59
CA ASP A 596 4.02 -10.06 19.67
C ASP A 596 4.18 -8.55 19.89
N THR A 597 5.30 -8.00 19.46
CA THR A 597 5.65 -6.59 19.62
C THR A 597 6.57 -6.17 18.49
N TYR A 598 6.16 -5.13 17.75
CA TYR A 598 6.91 -4.64 16.60
C TYR A 598 6.74 -3.13 16.42
N CYS A 599 7.81 -2.43 16.13
CA CYS A 599 7.78 -1.04 15.72
C CYS A 599 8.73 -0.83 14.53
N HIS A 600 8.59 0.27 13.84
CA HIS A 600 9.60 0.74 12.92
C HIS A 600 10.58 1.64 13.66
N PHE A 601 11.86 1.34 13.53
CA PHE A 601 12.97 2.07 14.18
C PHE A 601 14.11 2.36 13.18
N THR A 602 14.21 1.57 12.12
CA THR A 602 15.41 1.44 11.30
C THR A 602 15.48 2.38 10.10
N SER A 603 14.47 3.26 9.88
CA SER A 603 14.48 4.16 8.72
C SER A 603 13.92 5.56 9.03
N PRO A 604 14.52 6.31 9.97
CA PRO A 604 14.01 7.61 10.42
C PRO A 604 14.21 8.74 9.40
N ILE A 605 15.09 8.60 8.39
CA ILE A 605 15.26 9.60 7.33
C ILE A 605 14.00 9.66 6.45
N ARG A 606 13.35 8.51 6.26
CA ARG A 606 12.25 8.38 5.30
C ARG A 606 10.89 8.01 5.91
N ARG A 607 10.80 7.67 7.21
CA ARG A 607 9.54 7.36 7.89
C ARG A 607 9.42 8.13 9.21
N TYR A 608 8.35 8.89 9.36
CA TYR A 608 8.09 9.67 10.57
C TYR A 608 7.88 8.81 11.83
N PRO A 609 7.20 7.63 11.80
CA PRO A 609 7.10 6.77 12.98
C PRO A 609 8.44 6.37 13.57
N ASP A 610 9.44 6.09 12.74
CA ASP A 610 10.80 5.80 13.19
C ASP A 610 11.42 7.03 13.87
N THR A 611 11.28 8.22 13.25
CA THR A 611 11.71 9.49 13.84
C THR A 611 11.05 9.73 15.20
N PHE A 612 9.77 9.40 15.34
CA PHE A 612 9.04 9.50 16.61
C PHE A 612 9.64 8.58 17.68
N VAL A 613 9.91 7.31 17.34
CA VAL A 613 10.56 6.35 18.25
C VAL A 613 11.94 6.85 18.69
N HIS A 614 12.75 7.36 17.75
CA HIS A 614 14.04 7.99 18.04
C HIS A 614 13.90 9.20 18.97
N THR A 615 12.87 10.02 18.75
CA THR A 615 12.59 11.18 19.60
C THR A 615 12.26 10.78 21.03
N VAL A 616 11.46 9.72 21.23
CA VAL A 616 11.15 9.19 22.57
C VAL A 616 12.43 8.77 23.30
N ILE A 617 13.26 7.94 22.65
CA ILE A 617 14.51 7.44 23.20
C ILE A 617 15.47 8.61 23.54
N THR A 618 15.60 9.56 22.61
CA THR A 618 16.44 10.76 22.81
C THR A 618 15.94 11.59 23.97
N THR A 619 14.63 11.80 24.09
CA THR A 619 14.01 12.56 25.21
C THR A 619 14.28 11.88 26.54
N VAL A 620 14.27 10.55 26.61
CA VAL A 620 14.67 9.83 27.83
C VAL A 620 16.12 10.13 28.21
N PHE A 621 17.07 10.00 27.27
CA PHE A 621 18.48 10.25 27.54
C PHE A 621 18.78 11.71 27.93
N GLU A 622 18.07 12.66 27.38
CA GLU A 622 18.25 14.09 27.70
C GLU A 622 17.65 14.50 29.05
N ASN A 623 16.65 13.78 29.53
CA ASN A 623 15.95 14.10 30.79
C ASN A 623 16.29 13.14 31.94
N THR A 624 17.24 12.21 31.74
CA THR A 624 17.73 11.28 32.76
C THR A 624 19.25 11.19 32.69
N ASN A 625 19.84 10.47 33.68
CA ASN A 625 21.27 10.15 33.63
C ASN A 625 21.57 8.81 32.93
N LEU A 626 20.58 8.24 32.23
CA LEU A 626 20.73 6.99 31.48
C LEU A 626 21.58 7.21 30.23
N THR A 627 22.48 6.30 29.96
CA THR A 627 23.28 6.27 28.73
C THR A 627 22.94 5.10 27.84
N GLU A 628 22.11 4.17 28.33
CA GLU A 628 21.56 3.04 27.59
C GLU A 628 20.17 2.64 28.11
N LEU A 629 19.38 2.02 27.27
CA LEU A 629 18.11 1.37 27.62
C LEU A 629 18.21 -0.14 27.35
N THR A 630 17.73 -0.91 28.32
CA THR A 630 17.67 -2.38 28.29
C THR A 630 16.40 -2.86 28.98
N PHE A 631 16.09 -4.14 28.92
CA PHE A 631 14.99 -4.75 29.68
C PHE A 631 15.16 -4.60 31.22
N SER A 632 16.40 -4.45 31.69
CA SER A 632 16.73 -4.31 33.12
C SER A 632 16.89 -2.87 33.57
N THR A 633 16.68 -1.90 32.67
CA THR A 633 16.75 -0.48 33.06
C THR A 633 15.67 -0.15 34.08
N VAL A 634 16.05 0.49 35.16
CA VAL A 634 15.12 0.96 36.21
C VAL A 634 14.97 2.47 36.05
N MET A 635 13.75 2.91 35.81
CA MET A 635 13.38 4.32 35.79
C MET A 635 12.48 4.62 36.98
N GLU A 636 12.93 5.48 37.91
CA GLU A 636 12.13 5.86 39.08
C GLU A 636 10.85 6.62 38.67
N ASN A 637 10.95 7.45 37.65
CA ASN A 637 9.84 8.22 37.06
C ASN A 637 10.04 8.43 35.55
N ILE A 638 8.97 8.39 34.81
CA ILE A 638 8.98 8.79 33.41
C ILE A 638 9.03 10.32 33.31
N PRO A 639 10.00 10.91 32.59
CA PRO A 639 10.10 12.37 32.45
C PRO A 639 8.84 12.98 31.86
N HIS A 640 8.48 14.20 32.31
CA HIS A 640 7.29 14.90 31.82
C HIS A 640 7.29 15.06 30.29
N ALA A 641 8.43 15.40 29.70
CA ALA A 641 8.56 15.52 28.25
C ALA A 641 8.25 14.22 27.49
N VAL A 642 8.51 13.06 28.08
CA VAL A 642 8.13 11.75 27.53
C VAL A 642 6.62 11.50 27.66
N THR A 643 6.02 11.96 28.77
CA THR A 643 4.56 11.89 28.94
C THR A 643 3.81 12.76 27.92
N GLU A 644 4.35 13.93 27.55
CA GLU A 644 3.80 14.75 26.48
C GLU A 644 3.81 14.03 25.13
N LEU A 645 4.87 13.26 24.84
CA LEU A 645 4.91 12.39 23.63
C LEU A 645 3.84 11.30 23.67
N ALA A 646 3.60 10.70 24.84
CA ALA A 646 2.52 9.71 24.98
C ALA A 646 1.13 10.28 24.62
N ASN A 647 0.87 11.55 25.00
CA ASN A 647 -0.40 12.20 24.75
C ASN A 647 -0.69 12.45 23.24
N VAL A 648 0.35 12.52 22.41
CA VAL A 648 0.21 12.76 20.97
C VAL A 648 0.43 11.51 20.11
N ALA A 649 0.85 10.41 20.72
CA ALA A 649 1.26 9.20 19.99
C ALA A 649 0.14 8.63 19.11
N GLU A 650 -1.09 8.53 19.61
CA GLU A 650 -2.22 8.00 18.83
C GLU A 650 -2.51 8.86 17.59
N ALA A 651 -2.59 10.18 17.76
CA ALA A 651 -2.81 11.09 16.63
C ALA A 651 -1.67 11.03 15.60
N ARG A 652 -0.41 10.86 16.07
CA ARG A 652 0.75 10.70 15.19
C ARG A 652 0.71 9.37 14.43
N GLY A 653 0.30 8.27 15.08
CA GLY A 653 0.14 6.97 14.47
C GLY A 653 -0.91 6.99 13.34
N ASN A 654 -2.07 7.56 13.62
CA ASN A 654 -3.15 7.70 12.64
C ASN A 654 -2.71 8.54 11.43
N SER A 655 -2.11 9.72 11.65
CA SER A 655 -1.60 10.58 10.58
C SER A 655 -0.51 9.88 9.75
N SER A 656 0.40 9.14 10.38
CA SER A 656 1.44 8.39 9.65
C SER A 656 0.86 7.27 8.78
N THR A 657 -0.20 6.60 9.27
CA THR A 657 -0.91 5.57 8.48
C THR A 657 -1.61 6.18 7.27
N GLU A 658 -2.25 7.34 7.44
CA GLU A 658 -2.89 8.07 6.34
C GLU A 658 -1.86 8.52 5.28
N CYS A 659 -0.72 9.10 5.71
CA CYS A 659 0.36 9.50 4.81
C CYS A 659 0.94 8.31 4.03
N GLU A 660 1.13 7.17 4.68
CA GLU A 660 1.59 5.93 4.04
C GLU A 660 0.60 5.45 2.96
N ILE A 661 -0.70 5.44 3.26
CA ILE A 661 -1.74 5.05 2.29
C ILE A 661 -1.74 5.99 1.07
N VAL A 662 -1.62 7.29 1.30
CA VAL A 662 -1.55 8.30 0.24
C VAL A 662 -0.32 8.08 -0.63
N ALA A 663 0.86 7.89 -0.02
CA ALA A 663 2.12 7.64 -0.72
C ALA A 663 2.03 6.39 -1.60
N LEU A 664 1.64 5.24 -1.03
CA LEU A 664 1.49 3.98 -1.76
C LEU A 664 0.46 4.05 -2.90
N THR A 665 -0.63 4.81 -2.70
CA THR A 665 -1.64 4.98 -3.75
C THR A 665 -1.08 5.80 -4.91
N ALA A 666 -0.35 6.88 -4.62
CA ALA A 666 0.24 7.72 -5.65
C ALA A 666 1.40 7.02 -6.39
N GLU A 667 2.23 6.25 -5.67
CA GLU A 667 3.29 5.43 -6.27
C GLU A 667 2.71 4.46 -7.29
N ARG A 668 1.64 3.74 -6.92
CA ARG A 668 0.94 2.81 -7.81
C ARG A 668 0.30 3.51 -9.01
N ASP A 669 -0.39 4.62 -8.78
CA ASP A 669 -1.00 5.40 -9.86
C ASP A 669 0.03 5.85 -10.89
N ILE A 670 1.25 6.15 -10.46
CA ILE A 670 2.36 6.50 -11.35
C ILE A 670 2.96 5.25 -12.02
N GLU A 671 3.11 4.14 -11.32
CA GLU A 671 3.53 2.86 -11.91
C GLU A 671 2.58 2.42 -13.03
N ASP A 672 1.26 2.46 -12.79
CA ASP A 672 0.23 2.15 -13.79
C ASP A 672 0.31 3.09 -15.01
N LEU A 673 0.60 4.39 -14.79
CA LEU A 673 0.83 5.35 -15.87
C LEU A 673 2.02 4.95 -16.72
N TYR A 674 3.15 4.62 -16.10
CA TYR A 674 4.37 4.22 -16.81
C TYR A 674 4.20 2.89 -17.54
N MET A 675 3.51 1.91 -16.95
CA MET A 675 3.17 0.65 -17.63
C MET A 675 2.30 0.89 -18.87
N THR A 676 1.32 1.77 -18.77
CA THR A 676 0.46 2.12 -19.91
C THR A 676 1.25 2.81 -21.03
N LEU A 677 2.14 3.76 -20.67
CA LEU A 677 3.02 4.43 -21.62
C LEU A 677 4.01 3.45 -22.28
N TYR A 678 4.54 2.48 -21.52
CA TYR A 678 5.42 1.43 -22.06
C TYR A 678 4.72 0.53 -23.08
N MET A 679 3.44 0.25 -22.86
CA MET A 679 2.65 -0.58 -23.77
C MET A 679 2.12 0.18 -24.99
N GLN A 680 1.99 1.49 -24.92
CA GLN A 680 1.41 2.30 -26.02
C GLN A 680 2.08 2.09 -27.39
N PRO A 681 3.42 2.11 -27.53
CA PRO A 681 4.08 1.88 -28.83
C PRO A 681 3.95 0.44 -29.34
N LYS A 682 3.47 -0.49 -28.50
CA LYS A 682 3.32 -1.93 -28.80
C LYS A 682 1.89 -2.30 -29.21
N LEU A 683 1.04 -1.31 -29.48
CA LEU A 683 -0.33 -1.54 -29.94
C LEU A 683 -0.38 -2.44 -31.16
N GLY A 684 -1.21 -3.49 -31.12
CA GLY A 684 -1.36 -4.49 -32.16
C GLY A 684 -0.43 -5.71 -32.04
N GLU A 685 0.54 -5.70 -31.12
CA GLU A 685 1.41 -6.85 -30.82
C GLU A 685 0.66 -7.93 -30.01
N THR A 686 1.15 -9.16 -30.11
CA THR A 686 0.63 -10.31 -29.37
C THR A 686 1.64 -10.73 -28.31
N PHE A 687 1.14 -10.92 -27.09
CA PHE A 687 1.93 -11.28 -25.91
C PHE A 687 1.54 -12.67 -25.44
N ASP A 688 2.52 -13.40 -24.89
CA ASP A 688 2.27 -14.56 -24.06
C ASP A 688 1.95 -14.03 -22.65
N VAL A 689 0.80 -14.45 -22.12
CA VAL A 689 0.28 -13.94 -20.84
C VAL A 689 -0.34 -15.07 -20.04
N VAL A 690 -0.48 -14.87 -18.72
CA VAL A 690 -1.19 -15.78 -17.84
C VAL A 690 -2.44 -15.11 -17.25
N VAL A 691 -3.48 -15.87 -16.97
CA VAL A 691 -4.68 -15.35 -16.30
C VAL A 691 -4.32 -15.05 -14.84
N SER A 692 -4.40 -13.79 -14.43
CA SER A 692 -4.12 -13.32 -13.06
C SER A 692 -5.39 -13.18 -12.21
N SER A 693 -6.55 -12.92 -12.83
CA SER A 693 -7.82 -12.81 -12.09
C SER A 693 -9.02 -12.91 -13.03
N VAL A 694 -10.16 -13.36 -12.51
CA VAL A 694 -11.43 -13.41 -13.25
C VAL A 694 -12.51 -12.66 -12.50
N ILE A 695 -13.17 -11.71 -13.19
CA ILE A 695 -14.30 -10.95 -12.67
C ILE A 695 -15.51 -11.10 -13.61
N ARG A 696 -16.67 -10.62 -13.17
CA ARG A 696 -17.91 -10.73 -13.98
C ARG A 696 -17.81 -10.07 -15.36
N SER A 697 -17.00 -9.01 -15.48
CA SER A 697 -16.85 -8.25 -16.74
C SER A 697 -15.75 -8.77 -17.65
N GLY A 698 -14.96 -9.78 -17.25
CA GLY A 698 -13.87 -10.34 -18.03
C GLY A 698 -12.80 -10.98 -17.19
N MET A 699 -11.59 -11.06 -17.72
CA MET A 699 -10.42 -11.59 -17.00
C MET A 699 -9.24 -10.62 -17.12
N PHE A 700 -8.43 -10.56 -16.07
CA PHE A 700 -7.13 -9.92 -16.08
C PHE A 700 -6.08 -10.94 -16.53
N VAL A 701 -5.12 -10.43 -17.25
CA VAL A 701 -3.98 -11.21 -17.74
C VAL A 701 -2.70 -10.45 -17.50
N GLN A 702 -1.63 -11.15 -17.15
CA GLN A 702 -0.35 -10.59 -16.81
C GLN A 702 0.74 -11.12 -17.75
N CYS A 703 1.57 -10.21 -18.25
CA CYS A 703 2.77 -10.52 -19.02
C CYS A 703 3.91 -10.97 -18.10
N ASP A 704 4.95 -11.61 -18.63
CA ASP A 704 6.14 -12.05 -17.87
C ASP A 704 6.84 -10.91 -17.12
N ASN A 705 6.75 -9.68 -17.62
CA ASN A 705 7.31 -8.48 -17.00
C ASN A 705 6.36 -7.79 -16.01
N LEU A 706 5.35 -8.50 -15.52
CA LEU A 706 4.34 -8.03 -14.54
C LEU A 706 3.36 -6.96 -15.04
N VAL A 707 3.40 -6.59 -16.32
CA VAL A 707 2.37 -5.69 -16.87
C VAL A 707 1.04 -6.42 -16.93
N GLU A 708 0.05 -5.89 -16.22
CA GLU A 708 -1.30 -6.44 -16.20
C GLU A 708 -2.23 -5.69 -17.17
N GLY A 709 -3.11 -6.42 -17.85
CA GLY A 709 -4.16 -5.84 -18.68
C GLY A 709 -5.45 -6.63 -18.62
N PHE A 710 -6.49 -6.13 -19.26
CA PHE A 710 -7.84 -6.65 -19.13
C PHE A 710 -8.39 -7.17 -20.46
N ILE A 711 -8.96 -8.38 -20.46
CA ILE A 711 -9.73 -8.95 -21.57
C ILE A 711 -11.22 -8.83 -21.22
N PRO A 712 -12.00 -7.94 -21.88
CA PRO A 712 -13.42 -7.78 -21.57
C PRO A 712 -14.24 -9.00 -22.00
N ALA A 713 -15.16 -9.47 -21.14
CA ALA A 713 -16.10 -10.55 -21.52
C ALA A 713 -17.01 -10.18 -22.70
N LEU A 714 -17.20 -8.88 -22.96
CA LEU A 714 -17.96 -8.36 -24.12
C LEU A 714 -17.29 -8.72 -25.45
N THR A 715 -15.96 -8.87 -25.48
CA THR A 715 -15.21 -9.31 -26.69
C THR A 715 -15.26 -10.84 -26.86
N LEU A 716 -15.84 -11.57 -25.90
CA LEU A 716 -15.95 -13.03 -25.87
C LEU A 716 -17.44 -13.47 -25.87
N PRO A 717 -18.13 -13.41 -27.05
CA PRO A 717 -19.56 -13.68 -27.11
C PRO A 717 -19.93 -15.07 -26.60
N GLY A 718 -20.87 -15.13 -25.63
CA GLY A 718 -21.30 -16.39 -25.02
C GLY A 718 -20.38 -16.91 -23.92
N SER A 719 -19.36 -16.16 -23.52
CA SER A 719 -18.54 -16.49 -22.35
C SER A 719 -19.36 -16.52 -21.06
N LYS A 720 -18.93 -17.36 -20.12
CA LYS A 720 -19.50 -17.46 -18.77
C LYS A 720 -18.39 -17.26 -17.77
N THR A 721 -18.51 -16.24 -16.96
CA THR A 721 -17.57 -15.94 -15.86
C THR A 721 -18.10 -16.51 -14.55
N ASN A 722 -17.23 -17.11 -13.77
CA ASN A 722 -17.46 -17.48 -12.38
C ASN A 722 -16.35 -16.87 -11.50
N PRO A 723 -16.56 -15.68 -10.93
CA PRO A 723 -15.56 -15.01 -10.11
C PRO A 723 -15.22 -15.76 -8.81
N GLU A 724 -16.17 -16.51 -8.24
CA GLU A 724 -15.94 -17.26 -7.00
C GLU A 724 -14.96 -18.43 -7.20
N MET A 725 -14.91 -18.99 -8.41
CA MET A 725 -13.97 -20.03 -8.80
C MET A 725 -12.83 -19.52 -9.68
N MET A 726 -12.71 -18.20 -9.84
CA MET A 726 -11.75 -17.55 -10.73
C MET A 726 -11.67 -18.20 -12.11
N THR A 727 -12.84 -18.49 -12.71
CA THR A 727 -12.89 -19.17 -14.01
C THR A 727 -13.74 -18.43 -15.05
N LEU A 728 -13.29 -18.49 -16.28
CA LEU A 728 -14.02 -18.03 -17.47
C LEU A 728 -14.12 -19.18 -18.47
N TYR A 729 -15.33 -19.45 -18.96
CA TYR A 729 -15.57 -20.43 -20.03
C TYR A 729 -15.87 -19.71 -21.34
N TYR A 730 -15.11 -20.02 -22.39
CA TYR A 730 -15.32 -19.46 -23.72
C TYR A 730 -14.91 -20.46 -24.81
N ALA A 731 -15.69 -20.60 -25.85
CA ALA A 731 -15.44 -21.51 -27.01
C ALA A 731 -15.10 -22.95 -26.61
N GLY A 732 -15.72 -23.46 -25.54
CA GLY A 732 -15.48 -24.83 -25.03
C GLY A 732 -14.20 -24.99 -24.20
N LYS A 733 -13.40 -23.96 -24.03
CA LYS A 733 -12.21 -23.94 -23.18
C LYS A 733 -12.53 -23.31 -21.82
N LYS A 734 -11.84 -23.76 -20.76
CA LYS A 734 -11.83 -23.18 -19.43
C LYS A 734 -10.56 -22.35 -19.27
N TYR A 735 -10.69 -21.14 -18.82
CA TYR A 735 -9.59 -20.24 -18.43
C TYR A 735 -9.69 -20.04 -16.94
N GLU A 736 -8.67 -20.40 -16.21
CA GLU A 736 -8.54 -20.29 -14.76
C GLU A 736 -7.21 -19.64 -14.40
N LEU A 737 -6.99 -19.33 -13.12
CA LEU A 737 -5.75 -18.74 -12.66
C LEU A 737 -4.53 -19.50 -13.15
N GLY A 738 -3.48 -18.78 -13.56
CA GLY A 738 -2.26 -19.37 -14.10
C GLY A 738 -2.40 -19.96 -15.51
N THR A 739 -3.60 -19.93 -16.14
CA THR A 739 -3.76 -20.46 -17.51
C THR A 739 -2.96 -19.62 -18.50
N PRO A 740 -1.98 -20.18 -19.20
CA PRO A 740 -1.23 -19.48 -20.24
C PRO A 740 -2.09 -19.30 -21.49
N LEU A 741 -2.01 -18.12 -22.09
CA LEU A 741 -2.71 -17.81 -23.32
C LEU A 741 -1.97 -16.73 -24.13
N LYS A 742 -2.40 -16.55 -25.38
CA LYS A 742 -1.93 -15.44 -26.22
C LYS A 742 -2.99 -14.33 -26.23
N ALA A 743 -2.56 -13.12 -25.98
CA ALA A 743 -3.41 -11.95 -25.99
C ALA A 743 -2.82 -10.84 -26.87
N LYS A 744 -3.66 -10.23 -27.69
CA LYS A 744 -3.29 -9.11 -28.56
C LYS A 744 -3.61 -7.80 -27.84
N LEU A 745 -2.64 -6.91 -27.76
CA LEU A 745 -2.84 -5.57 -27.24
C LEU A 745 -3.68 -4.75 -28.20
N VAL A 746 -4.87 -4.30 -27.78
CA VAL A 746 -5.81 -3.57 -28.64
C VAL A 746 -6.02 -2.12 -28.24
N ASP A 747 -5.77 -1.76 -26.97
CA ASP A 747 -5.94 -0.38 -26.51
C ASP A 747 -5.06 -0.09 -25.27
N THR A 748 -4.62 1.17 -25.19
CA THR A 748 -3.91 1.74 -24.05
C THR A 748 -4.49 3.11 -23.74
N ASP A 749 -5.31 3.20 -22.70
CA ASP A 749 -5.94 4.44 -22.25
C ASP A 749 -5.05 5.13 -21.20
N VAL A 750 -4.15 6.00 -21.65
CA VAL A 750 -3.20 6.74 -20.79
C VAL A 750 -3.93 7.60 -19.75
N PRO A 751 -4.98 8.36 -20.07
CA PRO A 751 -5.75 9.12 -19.08
C PRO A 751 -6.30 8.31 -17.93
N THR A 752 -6.77 7.09 -18.17
CA THR A 752 -7.34 6.22 -17.13
C THR A 752 -6.43 5.06 -16.74
N ARG A 753 -5.20 5.06 -17.26
CA ARG A 753 -4.14 4.07 -16.96
C ARG A 753 -4.62 2.63 -17.17
N LYS A 754 -5.15 2.34 -18.37
CA LYS A 754 -5.69 1.02 -18.70
C LYS A 754 -5.02 0.41 -19.91
N ILE A 755 -4.82 -0.88 -19.81
CA ILE A 755 -4.30 -1.72 -20.87
C ILE A 755 -5.38 -2.74 -21.20
N THR A 756 -5.79 -2.82 -22.47
CA THR A 756 -6.84 -3.72 -22.92
C THR A 756 -6.27 -4.72 -23.92
N PHE A 757 -6.53 -5.97 -23.66
CA PHE A 757 -6.16 -7.08 -24.52
C PHE A 757 -7.39 -7.74 -25.16
N GLU A 758 -7.17 -8.43 -26.25
CA GLU A 758 -8.11 -9.32 -26.92
C GLU A 758 -7.53 -10.73 -26.94
N LEU A 759 -8.34 -11.73 -26.59
CA LEU A 759 -7.93 -13.13 -26.62
C LEU A 759 -7.65 -13.58 -28.05
N VAL A 760 -6.45 -14.07 -28.32
CA VAL A 760 -6.12 -14.72 -29.60
C VAL A 760 -6.63 -16.17 -29.54
N THR A 761 -7.65 -16.47 -30.33
CA THR A 761 -8.14 -17.84 -30.52
C THR A 761 -7.46 -18.46 -31.71
N GLU A 762 -6.86 -19.65 -31.54
CA GLU A 762 -6.35 -20.46 -32.63
C GLU A 762 -7.44 -20.93 -33.58
#